data_5a39511cff479e2e0bec135d26917102
#
_entry.id   5a39511cff479e2e0bec135d26917102
#
_cell.length_a   1.000
_cell.length_b   1.000
_cell.length_c   1.000
_cell.angle_alpha   90.00
_cell.angle_beta   90.00
_cell.angle_gamma   90.00
#
_symmetry.space_group_name_H-M   'P 1'
#
loop_
_entity.id
_entity.type
_entity.pdbx_description
1 polymer ?
#
loop_
_entity_poly.entity_id
_entity_poly.type
_entity_poly.pdbx_seq_one_letter_code
_entity_poly.pdbx_strand_id
1 'polypeptide(L)'
;MDENTAPDNFLTHSFNLKPGTDTWRFLQNQFEEAYKMKDVITHIPTRTQNRLHRYTPVPPADVMKNEPDTDFDLAQNQEWVRNIFAKWKKSPADSPEIIPLQIGAETVVCEKRHKYMDRCQDDEVCVCEMSQADAGQVMKILEIAEKDPAGWRKTTLQERHKIMYEAANRLGEMRGDLIGCMCAVTGKTVVEGDVEVSEGIDYARFYTTSMKQFAELPDVDIAPKGTILVISPWNFPCAIPIGGIVAGLAGGNTVILKPATVAAPVAWLFAKAFWDAGVPKEALQVVITDREALKVLTTAPAVKHIILTGGTDTAQNIARSNPATPLSAETGGKNAIILTASGDRDHAIMNIVASAFGNAGQKCSACSLLLVERSVYEDKNFQDKLKDAATSMKVGSVWNPGNVVGPMITNKNDKLLKALELEKGESWLVPPRFLDKHKYVLAPTVKWGVRPGNYSFRTELFGPMLSVVCIENLQQGIDLVNSLEYGLTSGLQSLDEGEQKLWKDLIMAGNLYINRGITGAIVNRQPFGGMKLSAFGGGVKAGGPNYCACFVNIADKPGSTTDYTQSYVKAYEQEFAHARDVNNLYGEQNAFRYLPLKNMVLRLFPGDNNEDAKMIALAARICHTPLSISFEPGDDRTAALASLGCPLKEEALAGFLKSMKNYERIRTCGADIPMEMYEEAARIDKYIATAKPVKDGRVELIHYIKEQSISFEYHRYGSILEVPPVE
;
A
#
# COMPACT_ATOMS: atom_id res chain seq x y z
N MET A 1 34.25 2.52 -10.69
CA MET A 1 34.45 1.31 -11.50
C MET A 1 33.24 1.01 -12.37
N ASP A 2 32.05 1.28 -11.87
CA ASP A 2 30.79 0.92 -12.56
C ASP A 2 30.57 1.67 -13.88
N GLU A 3 30.94 2.93 -13.96
CA GLU A 3 30.93 3.71 -15.21
C GLU A 3 31.80 3.09 -16.31
N ASN A 4 32.86 2.35 -15.93
CA ASN A 4 33.79 1.77 -16.89
C ASN A 4 33.24 0.49 -17.53
N THR A 5 32.14 -0.05 -17.03
CA THR A 5 31.48 -1.26 -17.57
C THR A 5 30.27 -0.93 -18.43
N ALA A 6 29.85 0.33 -18.50
CA ALA A 6 28.73 0.74 -19.33
C ALA A 6 29.02 0.44 -20.82
N PRO A 7 28.01 -0.02 -21.58
CA PRO A 7 28.20 -0.42 -22.99
C PRO A 7 28.71 0.68 -23.90
N ASP A 8 28.50 1.94 -23.53
CA ASP A 8 28.95 3.14 -24.25
C ASP A 8 30.30 3.69 -23.75
N ASN A 9 30.88 3.12 -22.68
CA ASN A 9 32.15 3.58 -22.15
C ASN A 9 33.31 3.09 -22.99
N PHE A 10 34.23 4.01 -23.34
CA PHE A 10 35.42 3.70 -24.13
C PHE A 10 36.22 2.53 -23.55
N LEU A 11 36.39 2.45 -22.22
CA LEU A 11 37.19 1.41 -21.58
C LEU A 11 36.62 0.00 -21.79
N THR A 12 35.29 -0.17 -21.90
CA THR A 12 34.65 -1.44 -22.22
C THR A 12 35.09 -1.98 -23.56
N HIS A 13 35.36 -1.11 -24.51
CA HIS A 13 35.74 -1.46 -25.89
C HIS A 13 37.24 -1.37 -26.17
N SER A 14 38.03 -0.82 -25.22
CA SER A 14 39.48 -0.54 -25.46
C SER A 14 40.33 -1.80 -25.58
N PHE A 15 39.93 -2.89 -24.95
CA PHE A 15 40.66 -4.16 -25.02
C PHE A 15 40.47 -4.81 -26.41
N ASN A 16 41.57 -5.07 -27.10
CA ASN A 16 41.59 -5.63 -28.47
C ASN A 16 41.04 -4.71 -29.58
N LEU A 17 40.94 -3.40 -29.34
CA LEU A 17 40.49 -2.44 -30.34
C LEU A 17 41.43 -2.43 -31.55
N LYS A 18 40.88 -2.66 -32.74
CA LYS A 18 41.63 -2.65 -34.02
C LYS A 18 41.00 -1.66 -35.00
N PRO A 19 41.82 -0.83 -35.68
CA PRO A 19 41.32 0.09 -36.71
C PRO A 19 40.50 -0.64 -37.78
N GLY A 20 39.36 -0.07 -38.17
CA GLY A 20 38.52 -0.57 -39.24
C GLY A 20 37.50 -1.63 -38.83
N THR A 21 37.50 -2.11 -37.56
CA THR A 21 36.46 -2.98 -37.01
C THR A 21 35.17 -2.20 -36.71
N ASP A 22 34.04 -2.90 -36.49
CA ASP A 22 32.76 -2.25 -36.12
C ASP A 22 32.88 -1.54 -34.78
N THR A 23 33.59 -2.11 -33.81
CA THR A 23 33.91 -1.48 -32.53
C THR A 23 34.70 -0.17 -32.72
N TRP A 24 35.68 -0.17 -33.63
CA TRP A 24 36.40 1.06 -33.97
C TRP A 24 35.49 2.13 -34.56
N ARG A 25 34.60 1.75 -35.50
CA ARG A 25 33.64 2.68 -36.13
C ARG A 25 32.66 3.21 -35.11
N PHE A 26 32.18 2.37 -34.20
CA PHE A 26 31.32 2.77 -33.10
C PHE A 26 31.98 3.85 -32.24
N LEU A 27 33.19 3.62 -31.74
CA LEU A 27 33.94 4.57 -30.93
C LEU A 27 34.32 5.85 -31.70
N GLN A 28 34.64 5.71 -32.97
CA GLN A 28 34.90 6.87 -33.83
C GLN A 28 33.64 7.75 -33.97
N ASN A 29 32.49 7.15 -34.23
CA ASN A 29 31.23 7.88 -34.32
C ASN A 29 30.90 8.59 -33.01
N GLN A 30 31.06 7.90 -31.88
CA GLN A 30 30.85 8.52 -30.55
C GLN A 30 31.77 9.74 -30.35
N PHE A 31 33.04 9.61 -30.69
CA PHE A 31 34.01 10.71 -30.62
C PHE A 31 33.59 11.89 -31.50
N GLU A 32 33.22 11.62 -32.76
CA GLU A 32 32.81 12.65 -33.70
C GLU A 32 31.54 13.38 -33.26
N GLU A 33 30.58 12.64 -32.68
CA GLU A 33 29.36 13.25 -32.10
C GLU A 33 29.67 14.07 -30.85
N ALA A 34 30.47 13.58 -29.94
CA ALA A 34 30.92 14.33 -28.78
C ALA A 34 31.68 15.60 -29.19
N TYR A 35 32.52 15.49 -30.22
CA TYR A 35 33.26 16.66 -30.77
C TYR A 35 32.32 17.72 -31.39
N LYS A 36 31.25 17.32 -32.09
CA LYS A 36 30.23 18.23 -32.61
C LYS A 36 29.47 18.93 -31.49
N MET A 37 29.27 18.23 -30.37
CA MET A 37 28.53 18.76 -29.21
C MET A 37 29.34 19.71 -28.32
N LYS A 38 30.68 19.76 -28.47
CA LYS A 38 31.59 20.53 -27.58
C LYS A 38 31.19 22.00 -27.37
N ASP A 39 30.62 22.66 -28.40
CA ASP A 39 30.25 24.06 -28.37
C ASP A 39 28.79 24.31 -27.89
N VAL A 40 28.00 23.22 -27.74
CA VAL A 40 26.59 23.27 -27.28
C VAL A 40 26.38 22.65 -25.91
N ILE A 41 27.41 21.95 -25.38
CA ILE A 41 27.35 21.37 -24.04
C ILE A 41 27.25 22.53 -23.02
N THR A 42 26.17 22.50 -22.25
CA THR A 42 25.98 23.43 -21.14
C THR A 42 26.73 22.95 -19.89
N HIS A 43 27.29 23.88 -19.13
CA HIS A 43 27.83 23.62 -17.78
C HIS A 43 26.77 23.87 -16.68
N ILE A 44 25.54 24.19 -17.08
CA ILE A 44 24.43 24.35 -16.12
C ILE A 44 24.08 22.99 -15.57
N PRO A 45 24.05 22.84 -14.22
CA PRO A 45 23.65 21.58 -13.60
C PRO A 45 22.25 21.13 -14.06
N THR A 46 22.09 19.84 -14.33
CA THR A 46 20.77 19.25 -14.65
C THR A 46 19.90 19.08 -13.41
N ARG A 47 20.52 18.91 -12.24
CA ARG A 47 19.84 18.83 -10.93
C ARG A 47 19.63 20.24 -10.39
N THR A 48 18.43 20.81 -10.64
CA THR A 48 18.12 22.22 -10.34
C THR A 48 16.96 22.40 -9.36
N GLN A 49 16.45 21.30 -8.77
CA GLN A 49 15.32 21.36 -7.85
C GLN A 49 15.61 22.32 -6.68
N ASN A 50 14.65 23.18 -6.36
CA ASN A 50 14.77 24.14 -5.28
C ASN A 50 13.46 24.27 -4.50
N ARG A 51 13.41 23.65 -3.32
CA ARG A 51 12.24 23.66 -2.42
C ARG A 51 12.06 24.98 -1.65
N LEU A 52 13.03 25.90 -1.72
CA LEU A 52 12.85 27.26 -1.21
C LEU A 52 11.93 28.10 -2.11
N HIS A 53 11.82 27.74 -3.37
CA HIS A 53 10.89 28.39 -4.28
C HIS A 53 9.45 27.95 -3.99
N ARG A 54 8.50 28.83 -4.30
CA ARG A 54 7.09 28.49 -4.24
C ARG A 54 6.81 27.28 -5.13
N TYR A 55 5.95 26.39 -4.64
CA TYR A 55 5.47 25.22 -5.39
C TYR A 55 4.81 25.67 -6.70
N THR A 56 5.15 25.03 -7.80
CA THR A 56 4.54 25.31 -9.11
C THR A 56 3.29 24.43 -9.28
N PRO A 57 2.09 25.02 -9.34
CA PRO A 57 0.86 24.24 -9.49
C PRO A 57 0.85 23.43 -10.79
N VAL A 58 0.38 22.19 -10.68
CA VAL A 58 0.20 21.26 -11.80
C VAL A 58 -1.27 21.29 -12.23
N PRO A 59 -1.57 21.59 -13.50
CA PRO A 59 -2.94 21.60 -13.99
C PRO A 59 -3.52 20.18 -14.05
N PRO A 60 -4.87 20.03 -14.01
CA PRO A 60 -5.53 18.75 -14.22
C PRO A 60 -5.11 18.08 -15.54
N ALA A 61 -4.81 16.78 -15.49
CA ALA A 61 -4.36 15.99 -16.63
C ALA A 61 -5.01 14.62 -16.66
N ASP A 62 -5.18 14.06 -17.86
CA ASP A 62 -5.74 12.71 -18.04
C ASP A 62 -4.70 11.62 -17.76
N VAL A 63 -3.43 11.93 -17.91
CA VAL A 63 -2.31 11.05 -17.58
C VAL A 63 -1.55 11.63 -16.40
N MET A 64 -1.56 10.90 -15.30
CA MET A 64 -0.85 11.31 -14.10
C MET A 64 0.66 11.13 -14.27
N LYS A 65 1.42 12.12 -13.78
CA LYS A 65 2.87 11.99 -13.51
C LYS A 65 3.08 11.99 -12.01
N ASN A 66 3.92 11.07 -11.54
CA ASN A 66 4.27 11.02 -10.12
C ASN A 66 5.00 12.29 -9.68
N GLU A 67 4.71 12.74 -8.48
CA GLU A 67 5.37 13.87 -7.84
C GLU A 67 6.83 13.52 -7.51
N PRO A 68 7.80 14.34 -7.89
CA PRO A 68 9.20 14.07 -7.57
C PRO A 68 9.48 14.30 -6.08
N ASP A 69 10.24 13.38 -5.50
CA ASP A 69 10.79 13.53 -4.15
C ASP A 69 11.83 14.64 -4.09
N THR A 70 12.16 15.08 -2.88
CA THR A 70 13.14 16.13 -2.67
C THR A 70 14.56 15.57 -2.85
N ASP A 71 15.34 16.24 -3.68
CA ASP A 71 16.77 15.98 -3.83
C ASP A 71 17.55 16.64 -2.67
N PHE A 72 17.80 15.86 -1.62
CA PHE A 72 18.47 16.36 -0.40
C PHE A 72 19.97 16.59 -0.54
N ASP A 73 20.60 16.20 -1.66
CA ASP A 73 22.01 16.49 -1.92
C ASP A 73 22.23 17.95 -2.34
N LEU A 74 21.17 18.64 -2.76
CA LEU A 74 21.23 20.03 -3.16
C LEU A 74 21.27 20.97 -1.96
N ALA A 75 22.23 21.87 -1.91
CA ALA A 75 22.45 22.80 -0.78
C ALA A 75 21.22 23.64 -0.43
N GLN A 76 20.46 24.12 -1.45
CA GLN A 76 19.22 24.88 -1.26
C GLN A 76 18.13 24.02 -0.59
N ASN A 77 18.05 22.73 -0.89
CA ASN A 77 17.07 21.84 -0.26
C ASN A 77 17.49 21.48 1.18
N GLN A 78 18.79 21.42 1.47
CA GLN A 78 19.26 21.28 2.86
C GLN A 78 18.96 22.54 3.69
N GLU A 79 19.02 23.73 3.08
CA GLU A 79 18.59 24.98 3.74
C GLU A 79 17.07 24.95 4.00
N TRP A 80 16.28 24.50 3.07
CA TRP A 80 14.85 24.31 3.25
C TRP A 80 14.53 23.34 4.42
N VAL A 81 15.29 22.26 4.61
CA VAL A 81 15.16 21.37 5.77
C VAL A 81 15.47 22.10 7.07
N ARG A 82 16.53 22.95 7.11
CA ARG A 82 16.83 23.77 8.29
C ARG A 82 15.68 24.70 8.66
N ASN A 83 15.01 25.28 7.66
CA ASN A 83 13.84 26.14 7.87
C ASN A 83 12.64 25.35 8.45
N ILE A 84 12.41 24.10 7.97
CA ILE A 84 11.39 23.21 8.55
C ILE A 84 11.70 22.97 10.03
N PHE A 85 12.93 22.61 10.36
CA PHE A 85 13.34 22.35 11.75
C PHE A 85 13.20 23.58 12.64
N ALA A 86 13.60 24.75 12.16
CA ALA A 86 13.45 26.01 12.89
C ALA A 86 11.99 26.33 13.24
N LYS A 87 11.04 25.96 12.36
CA LYS A 87 9.61 26.18 12.57
C LYS A 87 8.98 25.13 13.50
N TRP A 88 9.33 23.85 13.34
CA TRP A 88 8.60 22.74 13.91
C TRP A 88 9.23 22.12 15.16
N LYS A 89 10.53 22.26 15.36
CA LYS A 89 11.19 21.85 16.60
C LYS A 89 10.85 22.84 17.71
N LYS A 90 9.86 22.47 18.52
CA LYS A 90 9.39 23.31 19.63
C LYS A 90 10.35 23.25 20.82
N SER A 91 10.23 24.26 21.69
CA SER A 91 10.91 24.33 22.98
C SER A 91 9.91 24.20 24.13
N PRO A 92 10.34 23.87 25.35
CA PRO A 92 9.44 23.86 26.52
C PRO A 92 8.78 25.22 26.84
N ALA A 93 9.34 26.32 26.33
CA ALA A 93 8.80 27.66 26.50
C ALA A 93 7.68 28.01 25.50
N ASP A 94 7.53 27.23 24.42
CA ASP A 94 6.52 27.48 23.43
C ASP A 94 5.14 27.03 23.92
N SER A 95 4.13 27.87 23.78
CA SER A 95 2.74 27.50 24.07
C SER A 95 2.20 26.57 22.96
N PRO A 96 1.61 25.40 23.31
CA PRO A 96 1.07 24.48 22.31
C PRO A 96 -0.13 25.10 21.62
N GLU A 97 -0.22 24.92 20.29
CA GLU A 97 -1.40 25.28 19.51
C GLU A 97 -2.57 24.37 19.89
N ILE A 98 -3.77 24.97 20.03
CA ILE A 98 -5.00 24.21 20.26
C ILE A 98 -5.70 23.99 18.90
N ILE A 99 -5.76 22.73 18.48
CA ILE A 99 -6.46 22.31 17.26
C ILE A 99 -7.92 21.99 17.61
N PRO A 100 -8.88 22.68 16.99
CA PRO A 100 -10.31 22.45 17.26
C PRO A 100 -10.81 21.17 16.58
N LEU A 101 -12.03 20.74 16.94
CA LEU A 101 -12.82 19.76 16.23
C LEU A 101 -13.65 20.47 15.13
N GLN A 102 -13.72 19.89 13.94
CA GLN A 102 -14.57 20.36 12.86
C GLN A 102 -15.80 19.46 12.73
N ILE A 103 -17.00 20.00 12.90
CA ILE A 103 -18.28 19.29 12.77
C ILE A 103 -19.09 19.96 11.65
N GLY A 104 -19.01 19.45 10.43
CA GLY A 104 -19.52 20.15 9.25
C GLY A 104 -18.90 21.55 9.16
N ALA A 105 -19.70 22.58 9.01
CA ALA A 105 -19.22 23.98 8.96
C ALA A 105 -18.79 24.55 10.33
N GLU A 106 -19.16 23.91 11.45
CA GLU A 106 -18.92 24.41 12.80
C GLU A 106 -17.54 24.00 13.34
N THR A 107 -16.83 24.96 13.95
CA THR A 107 -15.53 24.73 14.60
C THR A 107 -15.73 24.76 16.12
N VAL A 108 -15.32 23.69 16.82
CA VAL A 108 -15.58 23.50 18.26
C VAL A 108 -14.28 23.22 19.01
N VAL A 109 -13.98 24.01 20.04
CA VAL A 109 -12.90 23.71 20.97
C VAL A 109 -13.49 22.94 22.15
N CYS A 110 -13.06 21.68 22.33
CA CYS A 110 -13.53 20.83 23.41
C CYS A 110 -12.69 20.98 24.67
N GLU A 111 -13.29 20.73 25.84
CA GLU A 111 -12.53 20.63 27.11
C GLU A 111 -11.60 19.43 27.10
N LYS A 112 -12.09 18.27 26.63
CA LYS A 112 -11.29 17.05 26.45
C LYS A 112 -10.37 17.19 25.25
N ARG A 113 -9.07 17.18 25.49
CA ARG A 113 -8.03 17.32 24.47
C ARG A 113 -6.95 16.26 24.64
N HIS A 114 -6.34 15.87 23.49
CA HIS A 114 -5.17 15.00 23.47
C HIS A 114 -3.92 15.84 23.24
N LYS A 115 -2.88 15.61 24.06
CA LYS A 115 -1.57 16.27 23.95
C LYS A 115 -0.65 15.48 23.06
N TYR A 116 0.07 16.16 22.17
CA TYR A 116 1.05 15.60 21.27
C TYR A 116 2.44 16.02 21.68
N MET A 117 3.24 15.02 22.11
CA MET A 117 4.57 15.25 22.65
C MET A 117 5.64 14.93 21.61
N ASP A 118 6.70 15.74 21.54
CA ASP A 118 7.88 15.45 20.75
C ASP A 118 8.77 14.43 21.47
N ARG A 119 8.77 13.21 20.95
CA ARG A 119 9.53 12.09 21.52
C ARG A 119 11.02 12.12 21.21
N CYS A 120 11.45 13.04 20.35
CA CYS A 120 12.84 13.19 19.95
C CYS A 120 13.62 14.16 20.83
N GLN A 121 12.96 14.78 21.80
CA GLN A 121 13.59 15.68 22.75
C GLN A 121 13.61 15.06 24.15
N ASP A 122 14.71 15.26 24.87
CA ASP A 122 14.90 14.73 26.22
C ASP A 122 13.88 15.28 27.23
N ASP A 123 13.48 16.54 27.06
CA ASP A 123 12.40 17.15 27.81
C ASP A 123 11.10 16.94 27.02
N GLU A 124 10.05 16.50 27.71
CA GLU A 124 8.75 16.26 27.08
C GLU A 124 8.13 17.57 26.60
N VAL A 125 8.33 17.89 25.33
CA VAL A 125 7.83 19.11 24.70
C VAL A 125 6.46 18.85 24.09
N CYS A 126 5.45 19.62 24.49
CA CYS A 126 4.12 19.56 23.89
C CYS A 126 4.09 20.36 22.56
N VAL A 127 3.89 19.67 21.44
CA VAL A 127 3.84 20.27 20.11
C VAL A 127 2.50 20.99 19.90
N CYS A 128 1.38 20.32 20.22
CA CYS A 128 0.03 20.85 20.12
C CYS A 128 -0.95 20.04 20.98
N GLU A 129 -2.16 20.58 21.17
CA GLU A 129 -3.30 19.87 21.76
C GLU A 129 -4.44 19.81 20.73
N MET A 130 -5.15 18.69 20.62
CA MET A 130 -6.27 18.55 19.69
C MET A 130 -7.54 18.15 20.41
N SER A 131 -8.65 18.84 20.10
CA SER A 131 -9.98 18.59 20.65
C SER A 131 -10.45 17.19 20.29
N GLN A 132 -11.00 16.46 21.29
CA GLN A 132 -11.45 15.08 21.16
C GLN A 132 -12.98 15.04 21.19
N ALA A 133 -13.60 14.39 20.20
CA ALA A 133 -15.04 14.25 20.10
C ALA A 133 -15.59 13.24 21.12
N ASP A 134 -16.72 13.57 21.71
CA ASP A 134 -17.57 12.65 22.46
C ASP A 134 -18.55 11.90 21.54
N ALA A 135 -19.34 10.99 22.12
CA ALA A 135 -20.31 10.19 21.38
C ALA A 135 -21.42 11.03 20.73
N GLY A 136 -21.87 12.11 21.38
CA GLY A 136 -22.88 13.00 20.82
C GLY A 136 -22.37 13.79 19.61
N GLN A 137 -21.14 14.27 19.68
CA GLN A 137 -20.47 14.95 18.57
C GLN A 137 -20.23 14.00 17.40
N VAL A 138 -19.84 12.74 17.67
CA VAL A 138 -19.71 11.69 16.65
C VAL A 138 -21.04 11.41 15.96
N MET A 139 -22.15 11.33 16.68
CA MET A 139 -23.48 11.17 16.08
C MET A 139 -23.85 12.34 15.15
N LYS A 140 -23.52 13.59 15.54
CA LYS A 140 -23.72 14.76 14.67
C LYS A 140 -22.86 14.72 13.41
N ILE A 141 -21.61 14.28 13.52
CA ILE A 141 -20.69 14.07 12.36
C ILE A 141 -21.29 13.04 11.39
N LEU A 142 -21.78 11.89 11.90
CA LEU A 142 -22.42 10.85 11.10
C LEU A 142 -23.68 11.36 10.39
N GLU A 143 -24.54 12.10 11.09
CA GLU A 143 -25.76 12.69 10.52
C GLU A 143 -25.45 13.66 9.37
N ILE A 144 -24.45 14.53 9.55
CA ILE A 144 -24.02 15.49 8.51
C ILE A 144 -23.48 14.73 7.29
N ALA A 145 -22.60 13.74 7.50
CA ALA A 145 -22.05 12.95 6.41
C ALA A 145 -23.12 12.16 5.65
N GLU A 146 -24.12 11.60 6.36
CA GLU A 146 -25.22 10.87 5.74
C GLU A 146 -26.15 11.80 4.92
N LYS A 147 -26.47 12.97 5.45
CA LYS A 147 -27.36 13.96 4.78
C LYS A 147 -26.71 14.66 3.59
N ASP A 148 -25.38 14.79 3.61
CA ASP A 148 -24.62 15.52 2.59
C ASP A 148 -25.20 16.91 2.25
N PRO A 149 -25.31 17.83 3.23
CA PRO A 149 -25.99 19.11 3.02
C PRO A 149 -25.29 20.01 1.98
N ALA A 150 -23.99 19.79 1.75
CA ALA A 150 -23.23 20.49 0.73
C ALA A 150 -23.44 19.91 -0.68
N GLY A 151 -24.05 18.75 -0.83
CA GLY A 151 -24.38 18.12 -2.10
C GLY A 151 -23.19 17.55 -2.84
N TRP A 152 -22.14 17.12 -2.15
CA TRP A 152 -20.95 16.51 -2.77
C TRP A 152 -21.28 15.32 -3.67
N ARG A 153 -22.26 14.48 -3.29
CA ARG A 153 -22.73 13.33 -4.07
C ARG A 153 -23.29 13.71 -5.45
N LYS A 154 -23.71 14.97 -5.62
CA LYS A 154 -24.27 15.47 -6.87
C LYS A 154 -23.23 16.10 -7.81
N THR A 155 -21.99 16.29 -7.34
CA THR A 155 -20.91 16.80 -8.17
C THR A 155 -20.54 15.80 -9.26
N THR A 156 -20.14 16.32 -10.41
CA THR A 156 -19.63 15.49 -11.52
C THR A 156 -18.23 14.99 -11.22
N LEU A 157 -17.83 13.88 -11.87
CA LEU A 157 -16.45 13.40 -11.76
C LEU A 157 -15.44 14.45 -12.24
N GLN A 158 -15.79 15.24 -13.25
CA GLN A 158 -14.93 16.31 -13.76
C GLN A 158 -14.70 17.44 -12.74
N GLU A 159 -15.72 17.83 -12.00
CA GLU A 159 -15.60 18.80 -10.90
C GLU A 159 -14.71 18.23 -9.79
N ARG A 160 -14.96 16.99 -9.36
CA ARG A 160 -14.12 16.32 -8.37
C ARG A 160 -12.67 16.20 -8.82
N HIS A 161 -12.43 15.90 -10.10
CA HIS A 161 -11.09 15.81 -10.66
C HIS A 161 -10.33 17.15 -10.54
N LYS A 162 -10.97 18.28 -10.87
CA LYS A 162 -10.37 19.62 -10.71
C LYS A 162 -10.05 19.93 -9.24
N ILE A 163 -10.97 19.63 -8.35
CA ILE A 163 -10.81 19.86 -6.91
C ILE A 163 -9.67 19.00 -6.35
N MET A 164 -9.55 17.72 -6.75
CA MET A 164 -8.48 16.84 -6.27
C MET A 164 -7.10 17.27 -6.80
N TYR A 165 -7.00 17.79 -8.02
CA TYR A 165 -5.75 18.38 -8.53
C TYR A 165 -5.37 19.65 -7.77
N GLU A 166 -6.34 20.49 -7.43
CA GLU A 166 -6.08 21.64 -6.57
C GLU A 166 -5.65 21.22 -5.16
N ALA A 167 -6.28 20.19 -4.58
CA ALA A 167 -5.84 19.62 -3.31
C ALA A 167 -4.40 19.09 -3.38
N ALA A 168 -4.02 18.41 -4.47
CA ALA A 168 -2.66 17.98 -4.74
C ALA A 168 -1.68 19.15 -4.76
N ASN A 169 -2.05 20.27 -5.39
CA ASN A 169 -1.23 21.48 -5.42
C ASN A 169 -1.07 22.09 -4.02
N ARG A 170 -2.16 22.15 -3.22
CA ARG A 170 -2.09 22.62 -1.83
C ARG A 170 -1.22 21.73 -0.94
N LEU A 171 -1.29 20.40 -1.12
CA LEU A 171 -0.38 19.47 -0.43
C LEU A 171 1.09 19.75 -0.79
N GLY A 172 1.38 20.05 -2.07
CA GLY A 172 2.72 20.45 -2.52
C GLY A 172 3.19 21.76 -1.89
N GLU A 173 2.32 22.76 -1.79
CA GLU A 173 2.60 24.05 -1.09
C GLU A 173 2.88 23.81 0.41
N MET A 174 2.19 22.87 1.04
CA MET A 174 2.31 22.56 2.48
C MET A 174 3.37 21.49 2.78
N ARG A 175 4.13 21.00 1.79
CA ARG A 175 5.09 19.89 1.95
C ARG A 175 5.97 20.03 3.18
N GLY A 176 6.58 21.18 3.39
CA GLY A 176 7.45 21.46 4.53
C GLY A 176 6.73 21.37 5.88
N ASP A 177 5.49 21.85 5.95
CA ASP A 177 4.69 21.80 7.17
C ASP A 177 4.22 20.37 7.50
N LEU A 178 3.83 19.60 6.50
CA LEU A 178 3.46 18.19 6.67
C LEU A 178 4.66 17.38 7.17
N ILE A 179 5.84 17.55 6.57
CA ILE A 179 7.08 16.89 6.99
C ILE A 179 7.43 17.29 8.43
N GLY A 180 7.45 18.59 8.74
CA GLY A 180 7.78 19.09 10.07
C GLY A 180 6.83 18.58 11.15
N CYS A 181 5.53 18.52 10.87
CA CYS A 181 4.54 17.93 11.75
C CYS A 181 4.79 16.42 11.96
N MET A 182 5.07 15.66 10.89
CA MET A 182 5.43 14.23 11.00
C MET A 182 6.68 14.01 11.83
N CYS A 183 7.72 14.82 11.65
CA CYS A 183 8.91 14.79 12.50
C CYS A 183 8.55 14.98 13.98
N ALA A 184 7.76 16.02 14.28
CA ALA A 184 7.43 16.42 15.64
C ALA A 184 6.53 15.40 16.38
N VAL A 185 5.46 14.90 15.72
CA VAL A 185 4.46 14.09 16.44
C VAL A 185 4.65 12.59 16.29
N THR A 186 5.25 12.12 15.18
CA THR A 186 5.42 10.68 14.93
C THR A 186 6.88 10.20 15.01
N GLY A 187 7.84 11.12 15.04
CA GLY A 187 9.25 10.77 15.01
C GLY A 187 9.72 10.24 13.66
N LYS A 188 9.08 10.65 12.57
CA LYS A 188 9.44 10.27 11.21
C LYS A 188 10.56 11.16 10.69
N THR A 189 11.58 10.59 10.04
CA THR A 189 12.67 11.40 9.46
C THR A 189 12.19 12.24 8.29
N VAL A 190 12.91 13.33 7.97
CA VAL A 190 12.56 14.21 6.84
C VAL A 190 12.46 13.45 5.53
N VAL A 191 13.40 12.55 5.26
CA VAL A 191 13.43 11.75 4.03
C VAL A 191 12.20 10.86 3.90
N GLU A 192 11.84 10.16 4.98
CA GLU A 192 10.64 9.31 5.02
C GLU A 192 9.34 10.14 4.94
N GLY A 193 9.32 11.33 5.52
CA GLY A 193 8.17 12.25 5.45
C GLY A 193 7.99 12.85 4.06
N ASP A 194 9.08 13.14 3.35
CA ASP A 194 9.04 13.72 2.01
C ASP A 194 8.38 12.78 0.99
N VAL A 195 8.79 11.50 1.00
CA VAL A 195 8.20 10.46 0.15
C VAL A 195 6.70 10.31 0.41
N GLU A 196 6.25 10.41 1.67
CA GLU A 196 4.81 10.34 1.98
C GLU A 196 4.02 11.51 1.42
N VAL A 197 4.58 12.72 1.41
CA VAL A 197 3.88 13.87 0.82
C VAL A 197 3.76 13.69 -0.70
N SER A 198 4.82 13.19 -1.35
CA SER A 198 4.77 12.85 -2.79
C SER A 198 3.70 11.80 -3.07
N GLU A 199 3.63 10.73 -2.28
CA GLU A 199 2.62 9.68 -2.42
C GLU A 199 1.19 10.21 -2.18
N GLY A 200 1.00 11.09 -1.20
CA GLY A 200 -0.29 11.75 -0.96
C GLY A 200 -0.75 12.62 -2.14
N ILE A 201 0.16 13.37 -2.75
CA ILE A 201 -0.08 14.15 -3.97
C ILE A 201 -0.46 13.21 -5.13
N ASP A 202 0.26 12.10 -5.28
CA ASP A 202 0.00 11.11 -6.31
C ASP A 202 -1.39 10.48 -6.17
N TYR A 203 -1.82 10.12 -4.96
CA TYR A 203 -3.19 9.64 -4.72
C TYR A 203 -4.24 10.66 -5.14
N ALA A 204 -4.03 11.94 -4.79
CA ALA A 204 -4.98 13.00 -5.13
C ALA A 204 -5.13 13.18 -6.65
N ARG A 205 -4.06 13.00 -7.41
CA ARG A 205 -4.08 13.06 -8.88
C ARG A 205 -4.63 11.78 -9.51
N PHE A 206 -4.29 10.61 -8.96
CA PHE A 206 -4.52 9.32 -9.60
C PHE A 206 -5.96 8.84 -9.51
N TYR A 207 -6.59 8.89 -8.35
CA TYR A 207 -7.87 8.20 -8.16
C TYR A 207 -9.03 8.78 -8.96
N THR A 208 -9.07 10.09 -9.17
CA THR A 208 -10.08 10.67 -10.08
C THR A 208 -9.80 10.33 -11.54
N THR A 209 -8.52 10.19 -11.92
CA THR A 209 -8.14 9.72 -13.26
C THR A 209 -8.50 8.25 -13.44
N SER A 210 -8.20 7.39 -12.47
CA SER A 210 -8.55 5.96 -12.53
C SER A 210 -10.07 5.73 -12.55
N MET A 211 -10.85 6.59 -11.90
CA MET A 211 -12.30 6.50 -11.89
C MET A 211 -12.93 6.77 -13.25
N LYS A 212 -12.29 7.57 -14.12
CA LYS A 212 -12.80 7.85 -15.48
C LYS A 212 -13.02 6.60 -16.30
N GLN A 213 -12.12 5.61 -16.20
CA GLN A 213 -12.24 4.35 -16.96
C GLN A 213 -13.55 3.58 -16.67
N PHE A 214 -14.13 3.74 -15.49
CA PHE A 214 -15.41 3.15 -15.13
C PHE A 214 -16.58 4.09 -15.52
N ALA A 215 -16.43 5.39 -15.31
CA ALA A 215 -17.45 6.38 -15.61
C ALA A 215 -17.73 6.52 -17.12
N GLU A 216 -16.77 6.16 -17.96
CA GLU A 216 -16.87 6.21 -19.42
C GLU A 216 -17.44 4.92 -20.03
N LEU A 217 -17.73 3.88 -19.24
CA LEU A 217 -18.38 2.67 -19.71
C LEU A 217 -19.81 2.98 -20.18
N PRO A 218 -20.17 2.61 -21.43
CA PRO A 218 -21.40 3.13 -22.07
C PRO A 218 -22.69 2.63 -21.42
N ASP A 219 -22.70 1.38 -20.96
CA ASP A 219 -23.91 0.68 -20.49
C ASP A 219 -23.94 0.47 -18.97
N VAL A 220 -23.12 1.22 -18.23
CA VAL A 220 -22.98 1.10 -16.77
C VAL A 220 -23.37 2.40 -16.09
N ASP A 221 -24.18 2.31 -15.06
CA ASP A 221 -24.47 3.40 -14.13
C ASP A 221 -23.60 3.29 -12.87
N ILE A 222 -23.01 4.41 -12.46
CA ILE A 222 -22.18 4.51 -11.27
C ILE A 222 -22.80 5.50 -10.29
N ALA A 223 -22.99 5.05 -9.05
CA ALA A 223 -23.52 5.87 -7.98
C ALA A 223 -22.65 5.77 -6.71
N PRO A 224 -22.51 6.86 -5.91
CA PRO A 224 -21.83 6.79 -4.64
C PRO A 224 -22.53 5.81 -3.68
N LYS A 225 -21.75 5.13 -2.83
CA LYS A 225 -22.31 4.28 -1.77
C LYS A 225 -22.96 5.07 -0.64
N GLY A 226 -22.43 6.26 -0.35
CA GLY A 226 -22.91 7.10 0.73
C GLY A 226 -21.78 7.64 1.61
N THR A 227 -21.73 7.27 2.89
CA THR A 227 -20.66 7.67 3.81
C THR A 227 -19.60 6.59 3.91
N ILE A 228 -18.34 6.95 3.68
CA ILE A 228 -17.18 6.08 3.84
C ILE A 228 -16.44 6.46 5.12
N LEU A 229 -16.13 5.47 5.97
CA LEU A 229 -15.28 5.66 7.14
C LEU A 229 -13.85 5.22 6.82
N VAL A 230 -12.89 6.13 6.95
CA VAL A 230 -11.46 5.86 6.78
C VAL A 230 -10.80 5.81 8.15
N ILE A 231 -10.21 4.67 8.51
CA ILE A 231 -9.43 4.48 9.74
C ILE A 231 -7.99 4.26 9.32
N SER A 232 -7.09 5.19 9.66
CA SER A 232 -5.72 5.20 9.15
C SER A 232 -4.68 5.00 10.26
N PRO A 233 -3.48 4.49 9.90
CA PRO A 233 -2.42 4.20 10.85
C PRO A 233 -1.61 5.46 11.18
N TRP A 234 -0.62 5.27 12.06
CA TRP A 234 0.31 6.33 12.48
C TRP A 234 1.66 6.30 11.76
N ASN A 235 2.03 5.16 11.17
CA ASN A 235 3.35 4.97 10.56
C ASN A 235 3.48 5.56 9.15
N PHE A 236 2.35 5.75 8.47
CA PHE A 236 2.21 6.53 7.24
C PHE A 236 1.06 7.53 7.43
N PRO A 237 1.28 8.57 8.25
CA PRO A 237 0.20 9.44 8.71
C PRO A 237 -0.30 10.44 7.68
N CYS A 238 0.38 10.58 6.54
CA CYS A 238 0.03 11.47 5.45
C CYS A 238 -0.53 10.69 4.25
N ALA A 239 0.27 9.83 3.63
CA ALA A 239 -0.08 9.16 2.37
C ALA A 239 -1.30 8.25 2.49
N ILE A 240 -1.31 7.33 3.46
CA ILE A 240 -2.38 6.33 3.59
C ILE A 240 -3.76 6.96 3.85
N PRO A 241 -3.92 7.89 4.82
CA PRO A 241 -5.21 8.54 5.00
C PRO A 241 -5.63 9.38 3.78
N ILE A 242 -4.71 10.07 3.10
CA ILE A 242 -5.02 10.79 1.86
C ILE A 242 -5.54 9.81 0.80
N GLY A 243 -4.87 8.68 0.59
CA GLY A 243 -5.33 7.64 -0.33
C GLY A 243 -6.76 7.18 -0.03
N GLY A 244 -7.08 6.89 1.24
CA GLY A 244 -8.42 6.46 1.65
C GLY A 244 -9.49 7.53 1.43
N ILE A 245 -9.22 8.79 1.82
CA ILE A 245 -10.21 9.87 1.63
C ILE A 245 -10.42 10.21 0.17
N VAL A 246 -9.35 10.25 -0.65
CA VAL A 246 -9.48 10.55 -2.08
C VAL A 246 -10.22 9.44 -2.82
N ALA A 247 -9.98 8.17 -2.49
CA ALA A 247 -10.72 7.05 -3.08
C ALA A 247 -12.24 7.16 -2.81
N GLY A 248 -12.62 7.52 -1.56
CA GLY A 248 -14.02 7.77 -1.22
C GLY A 248 -14.60 8.99 -1.93
N LEU A 249 -13.90 10.13 -1.90
CA LEU A 249 -14.32 11.39 -2.51
C LEU A 249 -14.42 11.30 -4.05
N ALA A 250 -13.50 10.60 -4.71
CA ALA A 250 -13.53 10.39 -6.17
C ALA A 250 -14.80 9.67 -6.61
N GLY A 251 -15.29 8.71 -5.82
CA GLY A 251 -16.56 8.03 -6.02
C GLY A 251 -17.80 8.89 -5.73
N GLY A 252 -17.63 10.13 -5.26
CA GLY A 252 -18.71 11.02 -4.86
C GLY A 252 -19.29 10.74 -3.48
N ASN A 253 -18.60 9.98 -2.63
CA ASN A 253 -19.01 9.70 -1.26
C ASN A 253 -18.62 10.85 -0.33
N THR A 254 -19.34 10.98 0.78
CA THR A 254 -18.85 11.72 1.94
C THR A 254 -17.87 10.84 2.72
N VAL A 255 -16.88 11.45 3.36
CA VAL A 255 -15.83 10.73 4.06
C VAL A 255 -15.67 11.24 5.49
N ILE A 256 -15.62 10.31 6.43
CA ILE A 256 -15.20 10.57 7.80
C ILE A 256 -13.83 9.94 7.99
N LEU A 257 -12.82 10.76 8.29
CA LEU A 257 -11.47 10.29 8.58
C LEU A 257 -11.27 10.20 10.09
N LYS A 258 -10.98 9.01 10.58
CA LYS A 258 -10.50 8.75 11.94
C LYS A 258 -9.01 8.35 11.87
N PRO A 259 -8.06 9.29 11.98
CA PRO A 259 -6.64 8.97 12.00
C PRO A 259 -6.25 8.26 13.30
N ALA A 260 -5.10 7.59 13.29
CA ALA A 260 -4.49 7.15 14.54
C ALA A 260 -4.27 8.38 15.45
N THR A 261 -4.67 8.27 16.70
CA THR A 261 -4.67 9.42 17.63
C THR A 261 -3.30 10.12 17.67
N VAL A 262 -2.21 9.35 17.72
CA VAL A 262 -0.84 9.91 17.79
C VAL A 262 -0.39 10.68 16.54
N ALA A 263 -1.11 10.58 15.43
CA ALA A 263 -0.80 11.21 14.15
C ALA A 263 -1.88 12.21 13.67
N ALA A 264 -2.89 12.48 14.49
CA ALA A 264 -4.02 13.30 14.06
C ALA A 264 -3.68 14.75 13.68
N PRO A 265 -2.64 15.43 14.24
CA PRO A 265 -2.24 16.75 13.76
C PRO A 265 -1.84 16.78 12.28
N VAL A 266 -1.20 15.70 11.77
CA VAL A 266 -0.88 15.57 10.34
C VAL A 266 -2.16 15.52 9.52
N ALA A 267 -3.16 14.76 9.99
CA ALA A 267 -4.47 14.64 9.34
C ALA A 267 -5.20 15.98 9.29
N TRP A 268 -5.13 16.77 10.33
CA TRP A 268 -5.70 18.11 10.36
C TRP A 268 -5.06 19.04 9.33
N LEU A 269 -3.73 18.99 9.20
CA LEU A 269 -3.02 19.83 8.24
C LEU A 269 -3.41 19.50 6.80
N PHE A 270 -3.37 18.23 6.39
CA PHE A 270 -3.76 17.92 5.02
C PHE A 270 -5.27 18.08 4.76
N ALA A 271 -6.14 17.90 5.76
CA ALA A 271 -7.56 18.17 5.60
C ALA A 271 -7.82 19.64 5.25
N LYS A 272 -7.06 20.58 5.83
CA LYS A 272 -7.11 21.99 5.43
C LYS A 272 -6.79 22.17 3.95
N ALA A 273 -5.79 21.47 3.41
CA ALA A 273 -5.47 21.51 1.99
C ALA A 273 -6.66 21.08 1.11
N PHE A 274 -7.42 20.07 1.51
CA PHE A 274 -8.62 19.63 0.81
C PHE A 274 -9.78 20.64 0.92
N TRP A 275 -10.01 21.19 2.10
CA TRP A 275 -11.05 22.20 2.30
C TRP A 275 -10.75 23.48 1.52
N ASP A 276 -9.49 23.95 1.53
CA ASP A 276 -9.03 25.12 0.80
C ASP A 276 -9.06 24.90 -0.73
N ALA A 277 -8.99 23.65 -1.19
CA ALA A 277 -9.17 23.27 -2.59
C ALA A 277 -10.63 23.20 -3.05
N GLY A 278 -11.60 23.29 -2.12
CA GLY A 278 -13.02 23.31 -2.42
C GLY A 278 -13.79 22.02 -2.04
N VAL A 279 -13.17 21.08 -1.31
CA VAL A 279 -13.92 19.99 -0.68
C VAL A 279 -14.75 20.55 0.49
N PRO A 280 -16.08 20.42 0.50
CA PRO A 280 -16.87 20.88 1.62
C PRO A 280 -16.48 20.18 2.93
N LYS A 281 -16.48 20.93 4.04
CA LYS A 281 -16.17 20.37 5.37
C LYS A 281 -17.19 19.31 5.81
N GLU A 282 -18.40 19.38 5.30
CA GLU A 282 -19.45 18.38 5.47
C GLU A 282 -19.16 17.09 4.71
N ALA A 283 -18.46 17.18 3.58
CA ALA A 283 -18.10 16.03 2.77
C ALA A 283 -16.81 15.34 3.24
N LEU A 284 -15.90 16.08 3.89
CA LEU A 284 -14.70 15.54 4.51
C LEU A 284 -14.60 16.02 5.96
N GLN A 285 -14.82 15.12 6.91
CA GLN A 285 -14.73 15.40 8.33
C GLN A 285 -13.59 14.60 8.98
N VAL A 286 -12.82 15.24 9.86
CA VAL A 286 -11.70 14.62 10.59
C VAL A 286 -12.05 14.55 12.06
N VAL A 287 -11.95 13.37 12.67
CA VAL A 287 -12.36 13.16 14.06
C VAL A 287 -11.35 12.30 14.82
N ILE A 288 -10.98 12.72 16.03
CA ILE A 288 -10.36 11.88 17.04
C ILE A 288 -11.36 11.58 18.16
N THR A 289 -11.37 10.32 18.59
CA THR A 289 -12.36 9.82 19.57
C THR A 289 -11.68 8.90 20.58
N ASP A 290 -12.36 8.60 21.68
CA ASP A 290 -12.05 7.45 22.53
C ASP A 290 -12.62 6.14 21.95
N ARG A 291 -12.47 5.05 22.71
CA ARG A 291 -12.92 3.71 22.25
C ARG A 291 -14.45 3.60 22.15
N GLU A 292 -15.19 4.28 23.02
CA GLU A 292 -16.66 4.22 23.03
C GLU A 292 -17.23 4.94 21.82
N ALA A 293 -16.76 6.16 21.57
CA ALA A 293 -17.16 6.92 20.41
C ALA A 293 -16.68 6.30 19.08
N LEU A 294 -15.52 5.61 19.06
CA LEU A 294 -15.07 4.82 17.91
C LEU A 294 -16.04 3.67 17.59
N LYS A 295 -16.58 2.99 18.61
CA LYS A 295 -17.58 1.93 18.40
C LYS A 295 -18.84 2.49 17.72
N VAL A 296 -19.27 3.70 18.10
CA VAL A 296 -20.39 4.37 17.44
C VAL A 296 -20.11 4.57 15.95
N LEU A 297 -18.90 5.03 15.57
CA LEU A 297 -18.51 5.19 14.16
C LEU A 297 -18.53 3.86 13.39
N THR A 298 -17.92 2.81 13.94
CA THR A 298 -17.73 1.54 13.22
C THR A 298 -18.99 0.69 13.11
N THR A 299 -20.01 0.96 13.93
CA THR A 299 -21.29 0.22 13.91
C THR A 299 -22.48 1.04 13.39
N ALA A 300 -22.25 2.30 12.99
CA ALA A 300 -23.33 3.17 12.52
C ALA A 300 -23.88 2.70 11.16
N PRO A 301 -25.22 2.57 11.00
CA PRO A 301 -25.85 2.23 9.71
C PRO A 301 -25.62 3.26 8.61
N ALA A 302 -25.29 4.51 8.98
CA ALA A 302 -24.91 5.56 8.05
C ALA A 302 -23.59 5.24 7.29
N VAL A 303 -22.67 4.48 7.90
CA VAL A 303 -21.42 4.06 7.28
C VAL A 303 -21.69 2.90 6.32
N LYS A 304 -21.41 3.13 5.03
CA LYS A 304 -21.69 2.17 3.94
C LYS A 304 -20.47 1.37 3.52
N HIS A 305 -19.27 1.79 3.90
CA HIS A 305 -18.03 1.06 3.68
C HIS A 305 -16.95 1.55 4.66
N ILE A 306 -16.10 0.66 5.12
CA ILE A 306 -14.96 1.00 5.99
C ILE A 306 -13.66 0.71 5.22
N ILE A 307 -12.80 1.72 5.16
CA ILE A 307 -11.40 1.58 4.71
C ILE A 307 -10.52 1.60 5.95
N LEU A 308 -9.80 0.52 6.18
CA LEU A 308 -8.90 0.39 7.34
C LEU A 308 -7.47 0.12 6.88
N THR A 309 -6.51 0.84 7.44
CA THR A 309 -5.12 0.38 7.48
C THR A 309 -4.68 0.34 8.93
N GLY A 310 -4.26 -0.85 9.41
CA GLY A 310 -3.93 -1.04 10.83
C GLY A 310 -3.64 -2.49 11.21
N GLY A 311 -3.72 -2.81 12.49
CA GLY A 311 -3.47 -4.17 12.97
C GLY A 311 -4.56 -5.17 12.57
N THR A 312 -4.17 -6.42 12.33
CA THR A 312 -5.08 -7.53 11.96
C THR A 312 -6.21 -7.71 12.98
N ASP A 313 -5.88 -7.65 14.29
CA ASP A 313 -6.89 -7.75 15.35
C ASP A 313 -7.95 -6.63 15.25
N THR A 314 -7.56 -5.44 14.80
CA THR A 314 -8.49 -4.32 14.60
C THR A 314 -9.44 -4.61 13.45
N ALA A 315 -8.92 -5.11 12.32
CA ALA A 315 -9.74 -5.50 11.17
C ALA A 315 -10.76 -6.59 11.54
N GLN A 316 -10.32 -7.64 12.24
CA GLN A 316 -11.17 -8.73 12.71
C GLN A 316 -12.26 -8.25 13.69
N ASN A 317 -11.89 -7.36 14.62
CA ASN A 317 -12.85 -6.81 15.58
C ASN A 317 -13.91 -5.95 14.90
N ILE A 318 -13.54 -5.12 13.90
CA ILE A 318 -14.49 -4.32 13.12
C ILE A 318 -15.40 -5.25 12.31
N ALA A 319 -14.85 -6.23 11.59
CA ALA A 319 -15.63 -7.18 10.79
C ALA A 319 -16.65 -7.94 11.64
N ARG A 320 -16.26 -8.39 12.84
CA ARG A 320 -17.16 -9.13 13.77
C ARG A 320 -18.20 -8.23 14.43
N SER A 321 -17.90 -6.95 14.68
CA SER A 321 -18.84 -6.01 15.31
C SER A 321 -19.86 -5.43 14.32
N ASN A 322 -19.56 -5.44 13.03
CA ASN A 322 -20.43 -4.95 11.96
C ASN A 322 -20.26 -5.78 10.68
N PRO A 323 -20.66 -7.07 10.69
CA PRO A 323 -20.30 -8.04 9.67
C PRO A 323 -20.94 -7.77 8.29
N ALA A 324 -22.06 -7.04 8.23
CA ALA A 324 -22.72 -6.70 6.97
C ALA A 324 -22.14 -5.45 6.30
N THR A 325 -21.37 -4.61 7.01
CA THR A 325 -20.73 -3.43 6.41
C THR A 325 -19.45 -3.87 5.69
N PRO A 326 -19.31 -3.60 4.37
CA PRO A 326 -18.11 -3.93 3.62
C PRO A 326 -16.86 -3.31 4.24
N LEU A 327 -15.81 -4.14 4.41
CA LEU A 327 -14.51 -3.76 4.93
C LEU A 327 -13.43 -3.98 3.86
N SER A 328 -12.74 -2.92 3.48
CA SER A 328 -11.48 -2.99 2.75
C SER A 328 -10.35 -2.68 3.72
N ALA A 329 -9.56 -3.68 4.09
CA ALA A 329 -8.50 -3.47 5.07
C ALA A 329 -7.15 -3.97 4.56
N GLU A 330 -6.12 -3.16 4.78
CA GLU A 330 -4.72 -3.54 4.69
C GLU A 330 -4.16 -3.65 6.11
N THR A 331 -3.57 -4.80 6.42
CA THR A 331 -3.13 -5.12 7.76
C THR A 331 -1.63 -5.43 7.81
N GLY A 332 -1.19 -6.12 8.85
CA GLY A 332 0.21 -6.42 9.07
C GLY A 332 0.87 -7.34 8.04
N GLY A 333 2.17 -7.51 8.20
CA GLY A 333 3.00 -8.36 7.36
C GLY A 333 4.11 -9.04 8.15
N LYS A 334 4.50 -10.23 7.72
CA LYS A 334 5.73 -10.91 8.15
C LYS A 334 6.60 -11.09 6.91
N ASN A 335 7.09 -9.96 6.40
CA ASN A 335 7.71 -9.90 5.09
C ASN A 335 9.12 -10.47 5.10
N ALA A 336 9.47 -11.12 4.01
CA ALA A 336 10.73 -11.82 3.87
C ALA A 336 11.46 -11.44 2.58
N ILE A 337 12.79 -11.35 2.69
CA ILE A 337 13.70 -11.37 1.55
C ILE A 337 14.39 -12.74 1.51
N ILE A 338 14.41 -13.38 0.34
CA ILE A 338 15.18 -14.60 0.09
C ILE A 338 16.44 -14.18 -0.67
N LEU A 339 17.61 -14.60 -0.18
CA LEU A 339 18.90 -14.41 -0.82
C LEU A 339 19.47 -15.78 -1.20
N THR A 340 19.62 -16.02 -2.50
CA THR A 340 20.22 -17.25 -3.05
C THR A 340 21.74 -17.09 -3.26
N ALA A 341 22.40 -18.19 -3.59
CA ALA A 341 23.83 -18.18 -3.91
C ALA A 341 24.15 -17.35 -5.16
N SER A 342 23.21 -17.23 -6.08
CA SER A 342 23.32 -16.44 -7.32
C SER A 342 23.12 -14.95 -7.13
N GLY A 343 22.68 -14.50 -5.91
CA GLY A 343 22.43 -13.09 -5.63
C GLY A 343 23.72 -12.27 -5.47
N ASP A 344 23.65 -11.00 -5.89
CA ASP A 344 24.70 -10.02 -5.58
C ASP A 344 24.66 -9.68 -4.10
N ARG A 345 25.66 -10.11 -3.34
CA ARG A 345 25.67 -10.03 -1.88
C ARG A 345 25.72 -8.59 -1.37
N ASP A 346 26.50 -7.73 -2.03
CA ASP A 346 26.69 -6.34 -1.59
C ASP A 346 25.42 -5.50 -1.88
N HIS A 347 24.85 -5.66 -3.07
CA HIS A 347 23.58 -5.05 -3.43
C HIS A 347 22.43 -5.58 -2.55
N ALA A 348 22.41 -6.90 -2.29
CA ALA A 348 21.43 -7.51 -1.40
C ALA A 348 21.51 -6.94 0.02
N ILE A 349 22.69 -6.76 0.60
CA ILE A 349 22.86 -6.17 1.95
C ILE A 349 22.27 -4.77 2.00
N MET A 350 22.53 -3.93 1.00
CA MET A 350 21.97 -2.58 0.91
C MET A 350 20.44 -2.62 0.92
N ASN A 351 19.84 -3.47 0.08
CA ASN A 351 18.39 -3.65 0.00
C ASN A 351 17.78 -4.19 1.29
N ILE A 352 18.45 -5.13 1.95
CA ILE A 352 18.02 -5.76 3.21
C ILE A 352 18.00 -4.73 4.34
N VAL A 353 19.09 -3.99 4.56
CA VAL A 353 19.16 -3.05 5.69
C VAL A 353 18.21 -1.87 5.50
N ALA A 354 18.07 -1.35 4.28
CA ALA A 354 17.09 -0.32 3.96
C ALA A 354 15.65 -0.80 4.23
N SER A 355 15.33 -2.04 3.80
CA SER A 355 14.00 -2.63 3.99
C SER A 355 13.69 -3.02 5.43
N ALA A 356 14.71 -3.40 6.22
CA ALA A 356 14.51 -3.85 7.60
C ALA A 356 14.43 -2.68 8.58
N PHE A 357 15.20 -1.61 8.37
CA PHE A 357 15.43 -0.59 9.38
C PHE A 357 14.90 0.80 9.03
N GLY A 358 14.49 1.06 7.79
CA GLY A 358 13.81 2.28 7.40
C GLY A 358 12.59 2.54 8.30
N ASN A 359 12.37 3.79 8.72
CA ASN A 359 11.35 4.17 9.71
C ASN A 359 11.40 3.33 11.01
N ALA A 360 12.60 2.95 11.46
CA ALA A 360 12.81 2.07 12.62
C ALA A 360 12.08 0.71 12.50
N GLY A 361 11.97 0.15 11.28
CA GLY A 361 11.24 -1.11 11.02
C GLY A 361 9.72 -1.01 11.20
N GLN A 362 9.18 0.20 11.33
CA GLN A 362 7.76 0.45 11.58
C GLN A 362 6.97 0.65 10.26
N LYS A 363 7.23 -0.20 9.28
CA LYS A 363 6.48 -0.27 8.02
C LYS A 363 5.78 -1.63 7.93
N CYS A 364 4.52 -1.65 7.46
CA CYS A 364 3.82 -2.91 7.19
C CYS A 364 4.58 -3.79 6.20
N SER A 365 5.36 -3.17 5.29
CA SER A 365 6.22 -3.81 4.30
C SER A 365 7.65 -4.07 4.78
N ALA A 366 8.04 -3.72 6.01
CA ALA A 366 9.42 -3.87 6.48
C ALA A 366 9.88 -5.34 6.42
N CYS A 367 11.14 -5.54 5.97
CA CYS A 367 11.77 -6.85 5.99
C CYS A 367 12.05 -7.27 7.44
N SER A 368 11.33 -8.24 7.93
CA SER A 368 11.54 -8.77 9.29
C SER A 368 12.09 -10.19 9.29
N LEU A 369 12.15 -10.85 8.11
CA LEU A 369 12.78 -12.13 7.86
C LEU A 369 13.74 -12.04 6.68
N LEU A 370 14.95 -12.56 6.88
CA LEU A 370 15.93 -12.79 5.82
C LEU A 370 16.21 -14.28 5.74
N LEU A 371 15.84 -14.92 4.63
CA LEU A 371 16.10 -16.32 4.37
C LEU A 371 17.33 -16.40 3.46
N VAL A 372 18.41 -17.01 3.95
CA VAL A 372 19.70 -17.03 3.27
C VAL A 372 20.09 -18.46 2.93
N GLU A 373 20.43 -18.70 1.66
CA GLU A 373 20.93 -20.00 1.23
C GLU A 373 22.23 -20.36 1.96
N ARG A 374 22.39 -21.63 2.34
CA ARG A 374 23.43 -22.14 3.24
C ARG A 374 24.83 -21.64 2.89
N SER A 375 25.19 -21.66 1.61
CA SER A 375 26.52 -21.21 1.15
C SER A 375 26.83 -19.75 1.45
N VAL A 376 25.81 -18.89 1.43
CA VAL A 376 25.89 -17.46 1.79
C VAL A 376 25.74 -17.28 3.29
N TYR A 377 24.85 -18.06 3.91
CA TYR A 377 24.60 -18.01 5.37
C TYR A 377 25.86 -18.34 6.18
N GLU A 378 26.67 -19.32 5.74
CA GLU A 378 27.91 -19.75 6.39
C GLU A 378 29.11 -18.86 6.02
N ASP A 379 28.98 -17.99 5.01
CA ASP A 379 30.04 -17.09 4.59
C ASP A 379 30.28 -15.98 5.63
N LYS A 380 31.44 -16.03 6.28
CA LYS A 380 31.82 -15.05 7.30
C LYS A 380 31.92 -13.64 6.74
N ASN A 381 32.35 -13.47 5.49
CA ASN A 381 32.43 -12.16 4.86
C ASN A 381 31.04 -11.53 4.70
N PHE A 382 30.02 -12.32 4.30
CA PHE A 382 28.64 -11.85 4.24
C PHE A 382 28.13 -11.41 5.63
N GLN A 383 28.40 -12.24 6.67
CA GLN A 383 27.99 -11.91 8.04
C GLN A 383 28.61 -10.59 8.52
N ASP A 384 29.92 -10.42 8.30
CA ASP A 384 30.65 -9.22 8.73
C ASP A 384 30.16 -7.98 7.98
N LYS A 385 29.93 -8.05 6.67
CA LYS A 385 29.37 -6.95 5.87
C LYS A 385 27.95 -6.59 6.28
N LEU A 386 27.08 -7.57 6.55
CA LEU A 386 25.71 -7.30 7.02
C LEU A 386 25.73 -6.63 8.41
N LYS A 387 26.60 -7.09 9.30
CA LYS A 387 26.82 -6.47 10.60
C LYS A 387 27.30 -5.03 10.47
N ASP A 388 28.31 -4.78 9.64
CA ASP A 388 28.85 -3.45 9.43
C ASP A 388 27.80 -2.50 8.82
N ALA A 389 27.04 -2.94 7.82
CA ALA A 389 25.97 -2.17 7.22
C ALA A 389 24.89 -1.80 8.24
N ALA A 390 24.44 -2.75 9.06
CA ALA A 390 23.44 -2.50 10.09
C ALA A 390 23.95 -1.55 11.21
N THR A 391 25.21 -1.69 11.63
CA THR A 391 25.77 -0.89 12.73
C THR A 391 26.24 0.50 12.29
N SER A 392 26.50 0.72 11.02
CA SER A 392 26.89 2.02 10.47
C SER A 392 25.71 2.98 10.24
N MET A 393 24.47 2.47 10.29
CA MET A 393 23.28 3.34 10.16
C MET A 393 23.24 4.38 11.28
N LYS A 394 23.03 5.63 10.92
CA LYS A 394 22.90 6.73 11.89
C LYS A 394 21.51 6.70 12.53
N VAL A 395 21.47 6.57 13.85
CA VAL A 395 20.24 6.38 14.63
C VAL A 395 20.10 7.49 15.68
N GLY A 396 18.91 8.04 15.84
CA GLY A 396 18.67 9.05 16.87
C GLY A 396 17.53 10.01 16.56
N SER A 397 17.60 11.21 17.14
CA SER A 397 16.60 12.25 16.98
C SER A 397 16.41 12.62 15.50
N VAL A 398 15.16 12.77 15.07
CA VAL A 398 14.80 13.21 13.69
C VAL A 398 15.20 14.66 13.42
N TRP A 399 15.47 15.45 14.46
CA TRP A 399 15.98 16.82 14.34
C TRP A 399 17.46 16.89 13.95
N ASN A 400 18.11 15.75 13.78
CA ASN A 400 19.40 15.64 13.10
C ASN A 400 19.17 15.05 11.70
N PRO A 401 19.31 15.83 10.62
CA PRO A 401 19.01 15.39 9.27
C PRO A 401 19.91 14.24 8.77
N GLY A 402 21.04 13.99 9.46
CA GLY A 402 21.91 12.86 9.16
C GLY A 402 21.42 11.53 9.71
N ASN A 403 20.43 11.48 10.58
CA ASN A 403 19.89 10.25 11.12
C ASN A 403 18.88 9.63 10.14
N VAL A 404 19.04 8.35 9.84
CA VAL A 404 18.18 7.58 8.93
C VAL A 404 17.21 6.66 9.68
N VAL A 405 17.47 6.36 10.94
CA VAL A 405 16.59 5.59 11.83
C VAL A 405 16.17 6.49 12.99
N GLY A 406 14.90 6.84 13.03
CA GLY A 406 14.27 7.64 14.07
C GLY A 406 13.83 6.81 15.30
N PRO A 407 13.10 7.42 16.26
CA PRO A 407 12.53 6.72 17.39
C PRO A 407 11.34 5.84 17.00
N MET A 408 11.07 4.85 17.82
CA MET A 408 9.82 4.10 17.78
C MET A 408 8.66 4.96 18.32
N ILE A 409 7.46 4.73 17.81
CA ILE A 409 6.26 5.44 18.27
C ILE A 409 5.92 5.14 19.73
N THR A 410 6.33 3.99 20.23
CA THR A 410 6.10 3.53 21.61
C THR A 410 7.29 2.73 22.11
N ASN A 411 7.59 2.87 23.38
CA ASN A 411 8.53 2.02 24.11
C ASN A 411 7.87 0.77 24.74
N LYS A 412 6.55 0.59 24.54
CA LYS A 412 5.73 -0.49 25.08
C LYS A 412 5.26 -1.45 23.97
N ASN A 413 6.17 -1.87 23.11
CA ASN A 413 5.88 -2.89 22.11
C ASN A 413 6.25 -4.27 22.67
N ASP A 414 5.29 -4.92 23.34
CA ASP A 414 5.52 -6.20 24.03
C ASP A 414 5.96 -7.29 23.05
N LYS A 415 5.48 -7.28 21.80
CA LYS A 415 5.90 -8.25 20.79
C LYS A 415 7.39 -8.10 20.45
N LEU A 416 7.85 -6.87 20.27
CA LEU A 416 9.26 -6.58 20.01
C LEU A 416 10.11 -6.91 21.24
N LEU A 417 9.72 -6.45 22.43
CA LEU A 417 10.46 -6.69 23.67
C LEU A 417 10.65 -8.20 23.92
N LYS A 418 9.62 -9.01 23.74
CA LYS A 418 9.72 -10.47 23.83
C LYS A 418 10.65 -11.05 22.78
N ALA A 419 10.66 -10.53 21.56
CA ALA A 419 11.55 -10.99 20.50
C ALA A 419 13.02 -10.64 20.75
N LEU A 420 13.33 -9.68 21.63
CA LEU A 420 14.71 -9.38 22.06
C LEU A 420 15.31 -10.44 23.02
N GLU A 421 14.55 -11.46 23.38
CA GLU A 421 15.08 -12.62 24.10
C GLU A 421 15.55 -13.69 23.10
N LEU A 422 16.65 -14.41 23.42
CA LEU A 422 17.15 -15.49 22.56
C LEU A 422 16.45 -16.80 22.91
N GLU A 423 15.92 -17.48 21.90
CA GLU A 423 15.43 -18.85 21.99
C GLU A 423 16.58 -19.85 21.69
N LYS A 424 16.36 -21.14 21.98
CA LYS A 424 17.39 -22.16 21.78
C LYS A 424 17.86 -22.25 20.32
N GLY A 425 19.14 -22.06 20.12
CA GLY A 425 19.81 -22.10 18.81
C GLY A 425 19.94 -20.73 18.12
N GLU A 426 19.36 -19.68 18.70
CA GLU A 426 19.53 -18.30 18.24
C GLU A 426 20.77 -17.66 18.83
N SER A 427 21.30 -16.66 18.14
CA SER A 427 22.41 -15.79 18.58
C SER A 427 22.23 -14.38 18.04
N TRP A 428 23.01 -13.44 18.54
CA TRP A 428 23.03 -12.08 18.01
C TRP A 428 24.18 -11.90 17.02
N LEU A 429 23.88 -11.55 15.78
CA LEU A 429 24.86 -10.94 14.87
C LEU A 429 25.07 -9.47 15.24
N VAL A 430 23.97 -8.75 15.52
CA VAL A 430 23.98 -7.39 16.07
C VAL A 430 23.06 -7.39 17.30
N PRO A 431 23.59 -7.28 18.53
CA PRO A 431 22.77 -7.31 19.73
C PRO A 431 21.93 -6.04 19.90
N PRO A 432 20.78 -6.11 20.59
CA PRO A 432 19.92 -4.97 20.83
C PRO A 432 20.59 -3.93 21.73
N ARG A 433 20.44 -2.65 21.36
CA ARG A 433 20.95 -1.53 22.14
C ARG A 433 20.00 -0.35 22.07
N PHE A 434 19.42 0.02 23.22
CA PHE A 434 18.67 1.27 23.36
C PHE A 434 19.63 2.44 23.54
N LEU A 435 19.39 3.54 22.79
CA LEU A 435 20.29 4.69 22.72
C LEU A 435 19.79 5.89 23.55
N ASP A 436 18.56 5.80 24.07
CA ASP A 436 17.95 6.84 24.91
C ASP A 436 17.45 6.27 26.25
N LYS A 437 17.31 7.14 27.24
CA LYS A 437 16.85 6.77 28.60
C LYS A 437 15.43 6.24 28.64
N HIS A 438 14.58 6.66 27.69
CA HIS A 438 13.16 6.31 27.63
C HIS A 438 12.86 5.08 26.75
N LYS A 439 13.89 4.50 26.12
CA LYS A 439 13.80 3.31 25.25
C LYS A 439 12.91 3.50 24.02
N TYR A 440 12.84 4.70 23.47
CA TYR A 440 12.21 4.94 22.17
C TYR A 440 13.18 4.67 21.01
N VAL A 441 14.47 4.82 21.22
CA VAL A 441 15.48 4.67 20.15
C VAL A 441 16.22 3.35 20.32
N LEU A 442 15.82 2.36 19.55
CA LEU A 442 16.48 1.05 19.43
C LEU A 442 17.35 1.04 18.16
N ALA A 443 18.64 0.73 18.34
CA ALA A 443 19.54 0.55 17.20
C ALA A 443 19.14 -0.69 16.36
N PRO A 444 19.46 -0.71 15.05
CA PRO A 444 19.29 -1.90 14.21
C PRO A 444 19.81 -3.16 14.89
N THR A 445 18.98 -4.19 14.92
CA THR A 445 19.24 -5.43 15.67
C THR A 445 19.10 -6.61 14.72
N VAL A 446 20.07 -7.54 14.70
CA VAL A 446 20.05 -8.70 13.80
C VAL A 446 20.20 -9.99 14.61
N LYS A 447 19.17 -10.82 14.57
CA LYS A 447 19.12 -12.14 15.20
C LYS A 447 19.49 -13.21 14.19
N TRP A 448 20.43 -14.09 14.52
CA TRP A 448 20.96 -15.15 13.67
C TRP A 448 20.55 -16.53 14.17
N GLY A 449 20.34 -17.50 13.25
CA GLY A 449 20.00 -18.87 13.61
C GLY A 449 18.53 -19.08 13.96
N VAL A 450 17.65 -18.17 13.51
CA VAL A 450 16.20 -18.29 13.70
C VAL A 450 15.68 -19.47 12.87
N ARG A 451 14.71 -20.19 13.42
CA ARG A 451 14.12 -21.39 12.82
C ARG A 451 12.60 -21.29 12.71
N PRO A 452 11.98 -22.03 11.78
CA PRO A 452 10.53 -22.18 11.76
C PRO A 452 10.03 -22.65 13.14
N GLY A 453 9.08 -21.92 13.72
CA GLY A 453 8.56 -22.17 15.07
C GLY A 453 9.08 -21.22 16.14
N ASN A 454 10.22 -20.56 15.97
CA ASN A 454 10.64 -19.49 16.87
C ASN A 454 9.63 -18.34 16.87
N TYR A 455 9.57 -17.60 17.98
CA TYR A 455 8.64 -16.48 18.14
C TYR A 455 8.87 -15.41 17.08
N SER A 456 10.13 -15.03 16.86
CA SER A 456 10.50 -14.00 15.88
C SER A 456 10.35 -14.43 14.41
N PHE A 457 10.18 -15.74 14.13
CA PHE A 457 9.89 -16.24 12.78
C PHE A 457 8.45 -15.91 12.34
N ARG A 458 7.46 -16.00 13.22
CA ARG A 458 6.03 -15.90 12.88
C ARG A 458 5.41 -14.56 13.24
N THR A 459 5.94 -13.88 14.27
CA THR A 459 5.33 -12.68 14.83
C THR A 459 5.79 -11.43 14.10
N GLU A 460 4.84 -10.59 13.70
CA GLU A 460 5.12 -9.24 13.25
C GLU A 460 5.59 -8.40 14.44
N LEU A 461 6.80 -7.83 14.34
CA LEU A 461 7.45 -7.12 15.46
C LEU A 461 7.27 -5.61 15.42
N PHE A 462 7.14 -5.04 14.23
CA PHE A 462 6.95 -3.61 13.98
C PHE A 462 8.00 -2.73 14.67
N GLY A 463 9.27 -3.10 14.48
CA GLY A 463 10.44 -2.45 15.09
C GLY A 463 11.74 -2.85 14.39
N PRO A 464 12.89 -2.22 14.74
CA PRO A 464 14.14 -2.35 13.99
C PRO A 464 14.88 -3.67 14.30
N MET A 465 14.23 -4.80 14.01
CA MET A 465 14.78 -6.14 14.26
C MET A 465 14.60 -7.03 13.03
N LEU A 466 15.72 -7.58 12.55
CA LEU A 466 15.79 -8.55 11.44
C LEU A 466 16.12 -9.94 11.99
N SER A 467 15.36 -10.94 11.58
CA SER A 467 15.58 -12.36 11.92
C SER A 467 16.14 -13.11 10.71
N VAL A 468 17.30 -13.78 10.87
CA VAL A 468 17.98 -14.47 9.77
C VAL A 468 17.82 -15.98 9.90
N VAL A 469 17.37 -16.61 8.82
CA VAL A 469 17.05 -18.04 8.70
C VAL A 469 17.95 -18.67 7.64
N CYS A 470 18.56 -19.81 7.93
CA CYS A 470 19.27 -20.62 6.95
C CYS A 470 18.28 -21.47 6.14
N ILE A 471 18.45 -21.51 4.82
CA ILE A 471 17.70 -22.38 3.91
C ILE A 471 18.68 -23.19 3.06
N GLU A 472 18.25 -24.38 2.60
CA GLU A 472 19.08 -25.25 1.74
C GLU A 472 19.03 -24.80 0.28
N ASN A 473 17.89 -24.27 -0.18
CA ASN A 473 17.64 -23.84 -1.55
C ASN A 473 16.44 -22.90 -1.64
N LEU A 474 16.22 -22.31 -2.81
CA LEU A 474 15.12 -21.38 -3.06
C LEU A 474 13.72 -22.00 -2.78
N GLN A 475 13.50 -23.28 -3.17
CA GLN A 475 12.19 -23.94 -2.95
C GLN A 475 11.82 -23.98 -1.46
N GLN A 476 12.77 -24.34 -0.59
CA GLN A 476 12.55 -24.32 0.85
C GLN A 476 12.24 -22.91 1.34
N GLY A 477 12.92 -21.89 0.81
CA GLY A 477 12.64 -20.50 1.13
C GLY A 477 11.21 -20.10 0.77
N ILE A 478 10.76 -20.45 -0.44
CA ILE A 478 9.39 -20.22 -0.91
C ILE A 478 8.37 -20.91 0.00
N ASP A 479 8.60 -22.18 0.32
CA ASP A 479 7.68 -22.96 1.18
C ASP A 479 7.56 -22.36 2.59
N LEU A 480 8.67 -21.91 3.17
CA LEU A 480 8.69 -21.24 4.46
C LEU A 480 7.92 -19.92 4.46
N VAL A 481 8.15 -19.06 3.46
CA VAL A 481 7.41 -17.79 3.31
C VAL A 481 5.93 -18.07 3.08
N ASN A 482 5.60 -19.04 2.24
CA ASN A 482 4.23 -19.41 1.96
C ASN A 482 3.50 -20.03 3.16
N SER A 483 4.22 -20.58 4.13
CA SER A 483 3.66 -21.14 5.38
C SER A 483 3.22 -20.05 6.36
N LEU A 484 3.67 -18.80 6.20
CA LEU A 484 3.27 -17.68 7.04
C LEU A 484 1.80 -17.31 6.82
N GLU A 485 1.14 -16.80 7.85
CA GLU A 485 -0.25 -16.33 7.78
C GLU A 485 -0.42 -15.05 6.97
N TYR A 486 0.65 -14.28 6.83
CA TYR A 486 0.70 -13.01 6.10
C TYR A 486 1.24 -13.20 4.67
N GLY A 487 0.92 -12.26 3.80
CA GLY A 487 1.40 -12.23 2.41
C GLY A 487 1.34 -10.81 1.84
N LEU A 488 2.01 -9.84 2.51
CA LEU A 488 2.00 -8.45 2.04
C LEU A 488 3.11 -8.24 1.00
N THR A 489 4.38 -8.26 1.42
CA THR A 489 5.52 -8.11 0.52
C THR A 489 6.46 -9.30 0.61
N SER A 490 7.15 -9.60 -0.50
CA SER A 490 8.25 -10.57 -0.54
C SER A 490 9.32 -10.10 -1.51
N GLY A 491 10.59 -10.36 -1.20
CA GLY A 491 11.73 -10.03 -2.04
C GLY A 491 12.57 -11.26 -2.42
N LEU A 492 13.15 -11.21 -3.58
CA LEU A 492 14.16 -12.14 -4.04
C LEU A 492 15.43 -11.38 -4.46
N GLN A 493 16.56 -11.81 -3.95
CA GLN A 493 17.87 -11.35 -4.37
C GLN A 493 18.55 -12.52 -5.12
N SER A 494 18.49 -12.49 -6.44
CA SER A 494 19.02 -13.52 -7.34
C SER A 494 19.27 -12.93 -8.71
N LEU A 495 20.37 -13.33 -9.35
CA LEU A 495 20.69 -13.00 -10.75
C LEU A 495 20.32 -14.14 -11.71
N ASP A 496 19.83 -15.27 -11.21
CA ASP A 496 19.39 -16.40 -12.01
C ASP A 496 17.93 -16.24 -12.44
N GLU A 497 17.68 -16.19 -13.75
CA GLU A 497 16.34 -16.00 -14.33
C GLU A 497 15.40 -17.18 -14.03
N GLY A 498 15.93 -18.40 -13.94
CA GLY A 498 15.17 -19.58 -13.58
C GLY A 498 14.66 -19.50 -12.14
N GLU A 499 15.51 -19.05 -11.21
CA GLU A 499 15.14 -18.78 -9.82
C GLU A 499 14.10 -17.67 -9.73
N GLN A 500 14.29 -16.58 -10.48
CA GLN A 500 13.34 -15.45 -10.50
C GLN A 500 11.97 -15.90 -11.02
N LYS A 501 11.93 -16.70 -12.10
CA LYS A 501 10.68 -17.24 -12.65
C LYS A 501 9.99 -18.16 -11.65
N LEU A 502 10.71 -19.16 -11.11
CA LEU A 502 10.18 -20.09 -10.12
C LEU A 502 9.56 -19.36 -8.93
N TRP A 503 10.28 -18.36 -8.43
CA TRP A 503 9.81 -17.59 -7.28
C TRP A 503 8.57 -16.75 -7.62
N LYS A 504 8.54 -16.04 -8.76
CA LYS A 504 7.36 -15.27 -9.23
C LYS A 504 6.10 -16.13 -9.34
N ASP A 505 6.25 -17.38 -9.78
CA ASP A 505 5.14 -18.30 -10.01
C ASP A 505 4.57 -18.89 -8.71
N LEU A 506 5.41 -19.08 -7.69
CA LEU A 506 5.03 -19.84 -6.50
C LEU A 506 4.78 -18.98 -5.24
N ILE A 507 5.38 -17.79 -5.15
CA ILE A 507 5.31 -17.00 -3.91
C ILE A 507 3.92 -16.38 -3.69
N MET A 508 3.37 -16.50 -2.48
CA MET A 508 2.07 -15.99 -2.12
C MET A 508 2.15 -14.67 -1.35
N ALA A 509 2.48 -13.60 -2.05
CA ALA A 509 2.47 -12.24 -1.53
C ALA A 509 1.87 -11.27 -2.55
N GLY A 510 1.33 -10.17 -2.07
CA GLY A 510 0.69 -9.17 -2.92
C GLY A 510 1.67 -8.33 -3.73
N ASN A 511 2.79 -7.93 -3.14
CA ASN A 511 3.83 -7.14 -3.79
C ASN A 511 5.15 -7.91 -3.79
N LEU A 512 5.69 -8.10 -4.98
CA LEU A 512 6.91 -8.86 -5.26
C LEU A 512 8.02 -7.93 -5.70
N TYR A 513 9.25 -8.17 -5.20
CA TYR A 513 10.40 -7.32 -5.47
C TYR A 513 11.62 -8.17 -5.82
N ILE A 514 12.24 -7.93 -6.98
CA ILE A 514 13.43 -8.64 -7.44
C ILE A 514 14.60 -7.68 -7.50
N ASN A 515 15.70 -8.03 -6.83
CA ASN A 515 16.96 -7.30 -6.76
C ASN A 515 16.81 -5.83 -6.31
N ARG A 516 15.86 -5.56 -5.44
CA ARG A 516 15.61 -4.27 -4.84
C ARG A 516 15.06 -4.39 -3.42
N GLY A 517 14.93 -3.26 -2.71
CA GLY A 517 14.23 -3.19 -1.43
C GLY A 517 12.74 -3.51 -1.55
N ILE A 518 12.13 -4.04 -0.47
CA ILE A 518 10.71 -4.46 -0.43
C ILE A 518 9.77 -3.41 0.17
N THR A 519 10.25 -2.18 0.35
CA THR A 519 9.51 -1.04 0.87
C THR A 519 9.45 0.08 -0.17
N GLY A 520 8.57 1.07 -0.01
CA GLY A 520 8.51 2.24 -0.90
C GLY A 520 7.74 1.99 -2.19
N ALA A 521 6.57 1.36 -2.11
CA ALA A 521 5.64 1.28 -3.23
C ALA A 521 5.17 2.68 -3.65
N ILE A 522 5.03 2.91 -4.96
CA ILE A 522 4.64 4.20 -5.54
C ILE A 522 3.31 4.03 -6.27
N VAL A 523 2.40 4.99 -6.09
CA VAL A 523 1.07 5.01 -6.74
C VAL A 523 1.20 4.82 -8.26
N ASN A 524 0.37 3.96 -8.82
CA ASN A 524 0.34 3.58 -10.23
C ASN A 524 1.60 2.83 -10.76
N ARG A 525 2.68 2.76 -9.99
CA ARG A 525 3.87 1.94 -10.35
C ARG A 525 3.81 0.57 -9.69
N GLN A 526 3.63 0.55 -8.36
CA GLN A 526 3.50 -0.68 -7.59
C GLN A 526 2.24 -0.60 -6.74
N PRO A 527 1.03 -0.77 -7.32
CA PRO A 527 -0.19 -0.84 -6.52
C PRO A 527 -0.01 -1.76 -5.33
N PHE A 528 -0.37 -1.27 -4.13
CA PHE A 528 0.01 -1.88 -2.87
C PHE A 528 -1.17 -2.54 -2.17
N GLY A 529 -1.00 -3.79 -1.75
CA GLY A 529 -1.99 -4.54 -1.00
C GLY A 529 -1.59 -6.00 -0.83
N GLY A 530 -2.09 -6.62 0.24
CA GLY A 530 -1.71 -7.95 0.67
C GLY A 530 -2.55 -9.09 0.10
N MET A 531 -2.15 -10.30 0.48
CA MET A 531 -2.89 -11.54 0.41
C MET A 531 -2.98 -12.16 1.81
N LYS A 532 -3.78 -13.20 1.99
CA LYS A 532 -3.98 -13.90 3.28
C LYS A 532 -4.46 -12.90 4.36
N LEU A 533 -3.91 -12.99 5.59
CA LEU A 533 -4.26 -12.07 6.68
C LEU A 533 -3.69 -10.64 6.53
N SER A 534 -2.93 -10.36 5.47
CA SER A 534 -2.46 -8.99 5.20
C SER A 534 -3.51 -8.11 4.54
N ALA A 535 -4.64 -8.68 4.07
CA ALA A 535 -5.73 -7.91 3.47
C ALA A 535 -7.10 -8.53 3.78
N PHE A 536 -8.11 -7.66 3.88
CA PHE A 536 -9.52 -8.02 4.00
C PHE A 536 -10.30 -7.33 2.88
N GLY A 537 -11.32 -8.03 2.32
CA GLY A 537 -12.13 -7.50 1.21
C GLY A 537 -11.81 -8.15 -0.13
N GLY A 538 -12.07 -7.43 -1.23
CA GLY A 538 -12.01 -7.97 -2.59
C GLY A 538 -10.62 -8.23 -3.17
N GLY A 539 -9.53 -7.91 -2.45
CA GLY A 539 -8.16 -8.13 -2.92
C GLY A 539 -7.70 -7.13 -3.98
N VAL A 540 -8.34 -5.97 -4.07
CA VAL A 540 -7.99 -4.87 -4.96
C VAL A 540 -6.99 -3.96 -4.25
N LYS A 541 -5.95 -3.51 -4.97
CA LYS A 541 -4.80 -2.82 -4.39
C LYS A 541 -4.93 -1.31 -4.38
N ALA A 542 -4.55 -0.68 -3.26
CA ALA A 542 -4.42 0.77 -3.16
C ALA A 542 -3.38 1.30 -4.17
N GLY A 543 -3.65 2.45 -4.78
CA GLY A 543 -2.81 3.02 -5.84
C GLY A 543 -2.91 2.29 -7.17
N GLY A 544 -3.84 1.32 -7.30
CA GLY A 544 -4.12 0.57 -8.51
C GLY A 544 -5.35 1.06 -9.28
N PRO A 545 -5.51 0.61 -10.53
CA PRO A 545 -6.54 1.10 -11.43
C PRO A 545 -7.97 0.74 -10.99
N ASN A 546 -8.14 -0.29 -10.17
CA ASN A 546 -9.46 -0.82 -9.79
C ASN A 546 -9.92 -0.37 -8.40
N TYR A 547 -9.06 0.31 -7.62
CA TYR A 547 -9.33 0.55 -6.20
C TYR A 547 -10.60 1.37 -5.96
N CYS A 548 -10.82 2.43 -6.75
CA CYS A 548 -12.00 3.30 -6.58
C CYS A 548 -13.33 2.60 -6.90
N ALA A 549 -13.33 1.56 -7.72
CA ALA A 549 -14.53 0.77 -8.01
C ALA A 549 -15.12 0.10 -6.75
N CYS A 550 -14.30 -0.17 -5.74
CA CYS A 550 -14.76 -0.73 -4.46
C CYS A 550 -15.69 0.20 -3.68
N PHE A 551 -15.67 1.50 -3.94
CA PHE A 551 -16.36 2.52 -3.15
C PHE A 551 -17.56 3.16 -3.86
N VAL A 552 -17.99 2.57 -4.96
CA VAL A 552 -19.18 2.96 -5.72
C VAL A 552 -20.11 1.76 -5.91
N ASN A 553 -21.38 2.04 -6.15
CA ASN A 553 -22.34 1.06 -6.65
C ASN A 553 -22.30 1.11 -8.17
N ILE A 554 -22.13 -0.04 -8.80
CA ILE A 554 -22.09 -0.17 -10.26
C ILE A 554 -23.22 -1.11 -10.68
N ALA A 555 -24.00 -0.72 -11.67
CA ALA A 555 -25.12 -1.50 -12.20
C ALA A 555 -25.25 -1.31 -13.70
N ASP A 556 -25.87 -2.27 -14.39
CA ASP A 556 -26.24 -2.09 -15.78
C ASP A 556 -27.28 -0.97 -15.92
N LYS A 557 -27.14 -0.12 -16.95
CA LYS A 557 -28.16 0.87 -17.28
C LYS A 557 -29.48 0.18 -17.63
N PRO A 558 -30.64 0.75 -17.28
CA PRO A 558 -31.93 0.23 -17.69
C PRO A 558 -31.99 0.08 -19.21
N GLY A 559 -32.32 -1.12 -19.68
CA GLY A 559 -32.40 -1.42 -21.11
C GLY A 559 -31.06 -1.71 -21.81
N SER A 560 -29.95 -1.87 -21.04
CA SER A 560 -28.68 -2.31 -21.62
C SER A 560 -28.84 -3.58 -22.46
N THR A 561 -28.35 -3.53 -23.70
CA THR A 561 -28.36 -4.65 -24.67
C THR A 561 -26.97 -5.29 -24.81
N THR A 562 -26.04 -4.96 -23.94
CA THR A 562 -24.66 -5.50 -23.93
C THR A 562 -24.71 -7.03 -23.92
N ASP A 563 -24.05 -7.65 -24.89
CA ASP A 563 -23.77 -9.08 -24.88
C ASP A 563 -22.64 -9.34 -23.90
N TYR A 564 -22.97 -9.82 -22.69
CA TYR A 564 -22.02 -10.08 -21.65
C TYR A 564 -20.98 -11.14 -22.04
N THR A 565 -21.29 -12.08 -22.94
CA THR A 565 -20.32 -13.09 -23.38
C THR A 565 -19.17 -12.44 -24.14
N GLN A 566 -19.50 -11.57 -25.10
CA GLN A 566 -18.49 -10.83 -25.86
C GLN A 566 -17.75 -9.81 -24.98
N SER A 567 -18.48 -9.13 -24.11
CA SER A 567 -17.91 -8.14 -23.18
C SER A 567 -16.88 -8.75 -22.23
N TYR A 568 -17.17 -9.92 -21.66
CA TYR A 568 -16.28 -10.61 -20.73
C TYR A 568 -15.00 -11.11 -21.42
N VAL A 569 -15.12 -11.74 -22.59
CA VAL A 569 -13.96 -12.18 -23.38
C VAL A 569 -13.08 -11.00 -23.73
N LYS A 570 -13.67 -9.94 -24.28
CA LYS A 570 -12.94 -8.73 -24.68
C LYS A 570 -12.22 -8.07 -23.49
N ALA A 571 -12.91 -7.92 -22.36
CA ALA A 571 -12.33 -7.33 -21.16
C ALA A 571 -11.19 -8.18 -20.62
N TYR A 572 -11.32 -9.51 -20.62
CA TYR A 572 -10.27 -10.41 -20.20
C TYR A 572 -9.03 -10.28 -21.09
N GLU A 573 -9.18 -10.37 -22.41
CA GLU A 573 -8.07 -10.25 -23.35
C GLU A 573 -7.39 -8.86 -23.31
N GLN A 574 -8.17 -7.80 -23.14
CA GLN A 574 -7.64 -6.42 -23.17
C GLN A 574 -7.05 -5.96 -21.85
N GLU A 575 -7.51 -6.48 -20.70
CA GLU A 575 -7.10 -5.98 -19.38
C GLU A 575 -6.49 -7.05 -18.49
N PHE A 576 -7.11 -8.24 -18.38
CA PHE A 576 -6.81 -9.16 -17.28
C PHE A 576 -5.87 -10.32 -17.65
N ALA A 577 -5.71 -10.63 -18.94
CA ALA A 577 -4.92 -11.76 -19.42
C ALA A 577 -3.41 -11.53 -19.34
N HIS A 578 -2.96 -10.27 -19.33
CA HIS A 578 -1.55 -9.94 -19.48
C HIS A 578 -1.08 -9.02 -18.34
N ALA A 579 0.15 -9.27 -17.89
CA ALA A 579 0.84 -8.32 -17.03
C ALA A 579 1.19 -7.05 -17.81
N ARG A 580 1.15 -5.89 -17.15
CA ARG A 580 1.40 -4.59 -17.77
C ARG A 580 2.34 -3.75 -16.93
N ASP A 581 3.32 -3.13 -17.57
CA ASP A 581 4.07 -2.01 -17.04
C ASP A 581 3.60 -0.73 -17.74
N VAL A 582 2.86 0.11 -17.04
CA VAL A 582 2.31 1.35 -17.60
C VAL A 582 3.28 2.52 -17.53
N ASN A 583 4.37 2.38 -16.81
CA ASN A 583 5.32 3.48 -16.54
C ASN A 583 6.56 3.40 -17.44
N ASN A 584 6.99 2.22 -17.85
CA ASN A 584 8.15 1.95 -18.71
C ASN A 584 9.38 2.73 -18.25
N LEU A 585 9.75 2.60 -16.97
CA LEU A 585 10.89 3.29 -16.40
C LEU A 585 12.20 2.63 -16.85
N TYR A 586 13.19 3.45 -17.17
CA TYR A 586 14.51 2.96 -17.53
C TYR A 586 15.22 2.42 -16.28
N GLY A 587 15.64 1.16 -16.32
CA GLY A 587 16.32 0.48 -15.20
C GLY A 587 15.40 -0.24 -14.21
N GLU A 588 14.08 -0.04 -14.30
CA GLU A 588 13.09 -0.65 -13.41
C GLU A 588 11.86 -1.10 -14.20
N GLN A 589 11.41 -2.33 -13.98
CA GLN A 589 10.16 -2.86 -14.53
C GLN A 589 9.13 -2.99 -13.41
N ASN A 590 7.92 -2.44 -13.62
CA ASN A 590 6.81 -2.47 -12.68
C ASN A 590 5.61 -3.17 -13.31
N ALA A 591 5.61 -4.49 -13.26
CA ALA A 591 4.53 -5.29 -13.82
C ALA A 591 3.36 -5.40 -12.85
N PHE A 592 2.17 -5.14 -13.35
CA PHE A 592 0.91 -5.36 -12.64
C PHE A 592 0.14 -6.47 -13.33
N ARG A 593 -0.21 -7.52 -12.59
CA ARG A 593 -0.90 -8.69 -13.14
C ARG A 593 -2.08 -9.14 -12.31
N TYR A 594 -2.93 -9.94 -12.92
CA TYR A 594 -4.10 -10.54 -12.31
C TYR A 594 -3.94 -12.06 -12.23
N LEU A 595 -4.24 -12.61 -11.06
CA LEU A 595 -4.17 -14.05 -10.81
C LEU A 595 -5.57 -14.60 -10.58
N PRO A 596 -5.90 -15.81 -11.07
CA PRO A 596 -7.16 -16.45 -10.74
C PRO A 596 -7.24 -16.76 -9.24
N LEU A 597 -8.44 -16.81 -8.70
CA LEU A 597 -8.68 -17.36 -7.37
C LEU A 597 -8.46 -18.89 -7.38
N LYS A 598 -7.98 -19.44 -6.27
CA LYS A 598 -7.77 -20.90 -6.16
C LYS A 598 -9.07 -21.68 -6.24
N ASN A 599 -10.12 -21.15 -5.62
CA ASN A 599 -11.47 -21.69 -5.66
C ASN A 599 -12.49 -20.63 -5.20
N MET A 600 -13.70 -20.74 -5.72
CA MET A 600 -14.81 -19.86 -5.42
C MET A 600 -16.10 -20.65 -5.28
N VAL A 601 -17.05 -20.17 -4.50
CA VAL A 601 -18.39 -20.72 -4.45
C VAL A 601 -19.43 -19.63 -4.72
N LEU A 602 -20.37 -19.93 -5.60
CA LEU A 602 -21.62 -19.19 -5.74
C LEU A 602 -22.66 -19.80 -4.81
N ARG A 603 -23.14 -19.05 -3.84
CA ARG A 603 -24.29 -19.45 -3.03
C ARG A 603 -25.54 -18.81 -3.59
N LEU A 604 -26.51 -19.64 -4.01
CA LEU A 604 -27.80 -19.23 -4.50
C LEU A 604 -28.87 -19.32 -3.41
N PHE A 605 -29.78 -18.35 -3.42
CA PHE A 605 -30.95 -18.28 -2.55
C PHE A 605 -32.23 -18.40 -3.36
N PRO A 606 -33.36 -18.76 -2.73
CA PRO A 606 -34.68 -18.71 -3.38
C PRO A 606 -34.93 -17.32 -3.97
N GLY A 607 -35.33 -17.25 -5.23
CA GLY A 607 -35.56 -15.99 -5.93
C GLY A 607 -34.39 -15.42 -6.74
N ASP A 608 -33.17 -15.97 -6.59
CA ASP A 608 -32.06 -15.59 -7.47
C ASP A 608 -32.33 -16.00 -8.91
N ASN A 609 -31.91 -15.15 -9.84
CA ASN A 609 -32.14 -15.33 -11.27
C ASN A 609 -31.15 -16.34 -11.89
N ASN A 610 -31.62 -17.23 -12.72
CA ASN A 610 -30.75 -18.16 -13.47
C ASN A 610 -29.78 -17.44 -14.40
N GLU A 611 -30.14 -16.30 -14.95
CA GLU A 611 -29.26 -15.52 -15.82
C GLU A 611 -28.06 -14.94 -15.03
N ASP A 612 -28.29 -14.46 -13.84
CA ASP A 612 -27.21 -14.01 -12.95
C ASP A 612 -26.24 -15.16 -12.64
N ALA A 613 -26.73 -16.36 -12.38
CA ALA A 613 -25.88 -17.54 -12.17
C ALA A 613 -25.07 -17.93 -13.41
N LYS A 614 -25.63 -17.78 -14.61
CA LYS A 614 -24.92 -18.00 -15.89
C LYS A 614 -23.82 -16.98 -16.11
N MET A 615 -24.10 -15.69 -15.87
CA MET A 615 -23.11 -14.61 -15.97
C MET A 615 -21.93 -14.88 -15.02
N ILE A 616 -22.20 -15.24 -13.78
CA ILE A 616 -21.17 -15.56 -12.78
C ILE A 616 -20.34 -16.78 -13.18
N ALA A 617 -21.00 -17.86 -13.66
CA ALA A 617 -20.29 -19.07 -14.09
C ALA A 617 -19.41 -18.81 -15.32
N LEU A 618 -19.88 -18.01 -16.26
CA LEU A 618 -19.11 -17.61 -17.45
C LEU A 618 -17.90 -16.76 -17.05
N ALA A 619 -18.09 -15.75 -16.20
CA ALA A 619 -17.02 -14.88 -15.72
C ALA A 619 -15.91 -15.68 -14.98
N ALA A 620 -16.30 -16.59 -14.10
CA ALA A 620 -15.37 -17.47 -13.40
C ALA A 620 -14.55 -18.33 -14.38
N ARG A 621 -15.20 -18.89 -15.42
CA ARG A 621 -14.56 -19.70 -16.46
C ARG A 621 -13.55 -18.89 -17.27
N ILE A 622 -13.92 -17.68 -17.71
CA ILE A 622 -13.04 -16.78 -18.47
C ILE A 622 -11.83 -16.38 -17.63
N CYS A 623 -12.01 -16.11 -16.35
CA CYS A 623 -10.92 -15.81 -15.40
C CYS A 623 -10.14 -17.02 -14.92
N HIS A 624 -10.39 -18.22 -15.44
CA HIS A 624 -9.76 -19.48 -15.00
C HIS A 624 -9.91 -19.75 -13.49
N THR A 625 -10.96 -19.23 -12.86
CA THR A 625 -11.25 -19.41 -11.44
C THR A 625 -12.20 -20.60 -11.25
N PRO A 626 -11.77 -21.68 -10.54
CA PRO A 626 -12.64 -22.80 -10.25
C PRO A 626 -13.85 -22.36 -9.43
N LEU A 627 -15.07 -22.62 -9.92
CA LEU A 627 -16.33 -22.25 -9.30
C LEU A 627 -17.16 -23.49 -8.98
N SER A 628 -17.67 -23.57 -7.74
CA SER A 628 -18.72 -24.49 -7.32
C SER A 628 -20.01 -23.70 -7.07
N ILE A 629 -21.16 -24.35 -7.24
CA ILE A 629 -22.47 -23.72 -6.99
C ILE A 629 -23.16 -24.47 -5.83
N SER A 630 -23.52 -23.73 -4.79
CA SER A 630 -24.25 -24.22 -3.62
C SER A 630 -25.66 -23.62 -3.59
N PHE A 631 -26.67 -24.44 -3.32
CA PHE A 631 -28.09 -24.04 -3.31
C PHE A 631 -28.89 -24.88 -2.30
N GLU A 632 -30.07 -24.39 -1.92
CA GLU A 632 -30.94 -25.03 -0.93
C GLU A 632 -31.52 -26.35 -1.46
N PRO A 633 -31.79 -27.34 -0.59
CA PRO A 633 -32.47 -28.57 -0.95
C PRO A 633 -33.87 -28.30 -1.54
N GLY A 634 -34.19 -29.00 -2.65
CA GLY A 634 -35.46 -28.86 -3.33
C GLY A 634 -35.57 -27.66 -4.27
N ASP A 635 -34.45 -27.02 -4.61
CA ASP A 635 -34.39 -25.95 -5.61
C ASP A 635 -34.74 -26.50 -7.00
N ASP A 636 -35.73 -25.92 -7.65
CA ASP A 636 -36.23 -26.34 -8.99
C ASP A 636 -35.29 -26.00 -10.15
N ARG A 637 -34.24 -25.20 -9.88
CA ARG A 637 -33.23 -24.78 -10.87
C ARG A 637 -32.15 -25.83 -11.14
N THR A 638 -32.14 -26.96 -10.46
CA THR A 638 -31.07 -27.98 -10.52
C THR A 638 -30.70 -28.37 -11.94
N ALA A 639 -31.68 -28.57 -12.81
CA ALA A 639 -31.44 -28.93 -14.22
C ALA A 639 -30.78 -27.80 -15.03
N ALA A 640 -31.19 -26.54 -14.79
CA ALA A 640 -30.58 -25.36 -15.40
C ALA A 640 -29.16 -25.15 -14.93
N LEU A 641 -28.89 -25.31 -13.61
CA LEU A 641 -27.57 -25.16 -13.03
C LEU A 641 -26.59 -26.25 -13.49
N ALA A 642 -27.06 -27.48 -13.72
CA ALA A 642 -26.25 -28.56 -14.25
C ALA A 642 -25.67 -28.24 -15.65
N SER A 643 -26.39 -27.48 -16.45
CA SER A 643 -25.92 -27.03 -17.77
C SER A 643 -24.74 -26.07 -17.74
N LEU A 644 -24.42 -25.45 -16.57
CA LEU A 644 -23.30 -24.51 -16.41
C LEU A 644 -21.95 -25.21 -16.33
N GLY A 645 -21.93 -26.53 -16.11
CA GLY A 645 -20.69 -27.33 -16.04
C GLY A 645 -19.85 -27.08 -14.79
N CYS A 646 -20.45 -26.51 -13.74
CA CYS A 646 -19.83 -26.31 -12.43
C CYS A 646 -20.22 -27.44 -11.47
N PRO A 647 -19.34 -27.84 -10.52
CA PRO A 647 -19.73 -28.74 -9.44
C PRO A 647 -20.91 -28.18 -8.65
N LEU A 648 -21.96 -29.00 -8.49
CA LEU A 648 -23.18 -28.62 -7.77
C LEU A 648 -23.18 -29.23 -6.38
N LYS A 649 -23.66 -28.48 -5.39
CA LYS A 649 -23.82 -28.92 -4.00
C LYS A 649 -25.17 -28.48 -3.45
N GLU A 650 -26.09 -29.43 -3.33
CA GLU A 650 -27.35 -29.21 -2.64
C GLU A 650 -27.11 -29.31 -1.14
N GLU A 651 -27.27 -28.21 -0.43
CA GLU A 651 -27.03 -28.13 1.01
C GLU A 651 -27.82 -26.99 1.64
N ALA A 652 -28.39 -27.24 2.83
CA ALA A 652 -29.03 -26.21 3.63
C ALA A 652 -28.00 -25.18 4.14
N LEU A 653 -28.45 -23.95 4.47
CA LEU A 653 -27.60 -22.86 4.94
C LEU A 653 -26.63 -23.30 6.05
N ALA A 654 -27.10 -24.05 7.05
CA ALA A 654 -26.25 -24.52 8.17
C ALA A 654 -25.09 -25.43 7.70
N GLY A 655 -25.28 -26.21 6.63
CA GLY A 655 -24.24 -27.02 5.99
C GLY A 655 -23.24 -26.14 5.23
N PHE A 656 -23.76 -25.15 4.47
CA PHE A 656 -22.98 -24.20 3.73
C PHE A 656 -22.05 -23.38 4.64
N LEU A 657 -22.57 -22.82 5.75
CA LEU A 657 -21.76 -22.07 6.72
C LEU A 657 -20.52 -22.85 7.17
N LYS A 658 -20.64 -24.15 7.46
CA LYS A 658 -19.50 -25.00 7.85
C LYS A 658 -18.47 -25.17 6.74
N SER A 659 -18.90 -25.11 5.47
CA SER A 659 -18.06 -25.31 4.30
C SER A 659 -17.42 -24.02 3.77
N MET A 660 -17.89 -22.83 4.14
CA MET A 660 -17.41 -21.53 3.68
C MET A 660 -15.88 -21.35 3.82
N LYS A 661 -15.29 -21.87 4.89
CA LYS A 661 -13.83 -21.82 5.16
C LYS A 661 -12.97 -22.47 4.06
N ASN A 662 -13.54 -23.38 3.27
CA ASN A 662 -12.83 -24.11 2.22
C ASN A 662 -12.64 -23.30 0.94
N TYR A 663 -13.34 -22.18 0.80
CA TYR A 663 -13.29 -21.33 -0.39
C TYR A 663 -12.47 -20.08 -0.13
N GLU A 664 -11.78 -19.60 -1.18
CA GLU A 664 -11.03 -18.35 -1.12
C GLU A 664 -11.98 -17.14 -1.14
N ARG A 665 -13.06 -17.23 -1.90
CA ARG A 665 -14.10 -16.19 -2.03
C ARG A 665 -15.49 -16.79 -2.15
N ILE A 666 -16.47 -16.11 -1.56
CA ILE A 666 -17.89 -16.44 -1.69
C ILE A 666 -18.52 -15.40 -2.62
N ARG A 667 -19.38 -15.83 -3.54
CA ARG A 667 -20.16 -14.98 -4.45
C ARG A 667 -21.63 -15.21 -4.23
N THR A 668 -22.46 -14.16 -4.35
CA THR A 668 -23.92 -14.23 -4.36
C THR A 668 -24.45 -13.42 -5.54
N CYS A 669 -25.73 -13.51 -5.84
CA CYS A 669 -26.38 -12.74 -6.91
C CYS A 669 -26.90 -11.36 -6.44
N GLY A 670 -26.55 -10.92 -5.24
CA GLY A 670 -26.92 -9.59 -4.75
C GLY A 670 -28.21 -9.50 -3.95
N ALA A 671 -28.94 -10.61 -3.77
CA ALA A 671 -30.19 -10.63 -3.02
C ALA A 671 -29.97 -10.79 -1.50
N ASP A 672 -31.07 -10.77 -0.73
CA ASP A 672 -31.16 -10.83 0.72
C ASP A 672 -30.28 -11.93 1.35
N ILE A 673 -29.05 -11.56 1.70
CA ILE A 673 -28.07 -12.49 2.27
C ILE A 673 -28.36 -12.59 3.78
N PRO A 674 -28.55 -13.83 4.32
CA PRO A 674 -28.74 -14.03 5.74
C PRO A 674 -27.60 -13.48 6.58
N MET A 675 -27.94 -12.85 7.72
CA MET A 675 -26.96 -12.26 8.65
C MET A 675 -25.96 -13.31 9.13
N GLU A 676 -26.38 -14.55 9.32
CA GLU A 676 -25.53 -15.68 9.72
C GLU A 676 -24.36 -15.93 8.75
N MET A 677 -24.56 -15.63 7.45
CA MET A 677 -23.47 -15.71 6.46
C MET A 677 -22.41 -14.62 6.68
N TYR A 678 -22.84 -13.40 6.94
CA TYR A 678 -21.91 -12.29 7.24
C TYR A 678 -21.15 -12.55 8.56
N GLU A 679 -21.86 -13.03 9.60
CA GLU A 679 -21.27 -13.37 10.89
C GLU A 679 -20.22 -14.48 10.77
N GLU A 680 -20.56 -15.56 10.02
CA GLU A 680 -19.59 -16.64 9.77
C GLU A 680 -18.42 -16.19 8.92
N ALA A 681 -18.65 -15.40 7.85
CA ALA A 681 -17.59 -14.84 7.02
C ALA A 681 -16.61 -13.98 7.86
N ALA A 682 -17.14 -13.13 8.74
CA ALA A 682 -16.35 -12.31 9.65
C ALA A 682 -15.58 -13.17 10.70
N ARG A 683 -16.15 -14.29 11.13
CA ARG A 683 -15.52 -15.21 12.08
C ARG A 683 -14.31 -15.95 11.49
N ILE A 684 -14.38 -16.27 10.18
CA ILE A 684 -13.36 -17.06 9.45
C ILE A 684 -12.52 -16.20 8.49
N ASP A 685 -12.61 -14.87 8.57
CA ASP A 685 -11.87 -13.91 7.76
C ASP A 685 -12.06 -14.12 6.23
N LYS A 686 -13.32 -14.32 5.79
CA LYS A 686 -13.68 -14.52 4.39
C LYS A 686 -14.45 -13.33 3.82
N TYR A 687 -14.23 -13.05 2.53
CA TYR A 687 -14.94 -12.01 1.80
C TYR A 687 -16.11 -12.60 1.02
N ILE A 688 -17.27 -11.94 1.13
CA ILE A 688 -18.47 -12.21 0.33
C ILE A 688 -18.60 -11.12 -0.72
N ALA A 689 -18.49 -11.46 -2.00
CA ALA A 689 -18.79 -10.56 -3.10
C ALA A 689 -20.30 -10.53 -3.34
N THR A 690 -20.96 -9.47 -2.85
CA THR A 690 -22.42 -9.36 -2.79
C THR A 690 -23.03 -8.57 -3.95
N ALA A 691 -22.21 -7.89 -4.78
CA ALA A 691 -22.72 -7.09 -5.88
C ALA A 691 -23.50 -7.94 -6.89
N LYS A 692 -24.62 -7.44 -7.40
CA LYS A 692 -25.32 -8.07 -8.52
C LYS A 692 -24.36 -8.15 -9.71
N PRO A 693 -24.36 -9.26 -10.50
CA PRO A 693 -23.49 -9.34 -11.67
C PRO A 693 -23.92 -8.31 -12.73
N VAL A 694 -22.93 -7.75 -13.42
CA VAL A 694 -23.11 -6.75 -14.47
C VAL A 694 -22.64 -7.29 -15.82
N LYS A 695 -23.24 -6.83 -16.92
CA LYS A 695 -22.92 -7.28 -18.28
C LYS A 695 -21.57 -6.76 -18.77
N ASP A 696 -21.03 -5.72 -18.16
CA ASP A 696 -19.74 -5.18 -18.55
C ASP A 696 -18.59 -5.96 -17.90
N GLY A 697 -17.74 -6.58 -18.74
CA GLY A 697 -16.64 -7.42 -18.29
C GLY A 697 -15.55 -6.65 -17.57
N ARG A 698 -15.34 -5.36 -17.86
CA ARG A 698 -14.34 -4.54 -17.17
C ARG A 698 -14.64 -4.40 -15.66
N VAL A 699 -15.93 -4.50 -15.32
CA VAL A 699 -16.42 -4.43 -13.94
C VAL A 699 -16.56 -5.83 -13.33
N GLU A 700 -17.29 -6.73 -14.02
CA GLU A 700 -17.65 -8.04 -13.45
C GLU A 700 -16.40 -8.90 -13.15
N LEU A 701 -15.42 -8.93 -14.07
CA LEU A 701 -14.29 -9.85 -13.94
C LEU A 701 -13.39 -9.57 -12.73
N ILE A 702 -13.41 -8.37 -12.15
CA ILE A 702 -12.67 -8.02 -10.93
C ILE A 702 -13.04 -8.94 -9.75
N HIS A 703 -14.26 -9.47 -9.74
CA HIS A 703 -14.72 -10.34 -8.65
C HIS A 703 -14.10 -11.74 -8.66
N TYR A 704 -13.42 -12.16 -9.75
CA TYR A 704 -12.92 -13.54 -9.96
C TYR A 704 -11.39 -13.65 -9.94
N ILE A 705 -10.73 -12.54 -9.71
CA ILE A 705 -9.27 -12.41 -9.76
C ILE A 705 -8.74 -11.73 -8.50
N LYS A 706 -7.44 -11.75 -8.34
CA LYS A 706 -6.67 -10.97 -7.37
C LYS A 706 -5.50 -10.29 -8.05
N GLU A 707 -5.15 -9.13 -7.56
CA GLU A 707 -4.10 -8.29 -8.10
C GLU A 707 -2.74 -8.62 -7.48
N GLN A 708 -1.68 -8.55 -8.29
CA GLN A 708 -0.31 -8.70 -7.84
C GLN A 708 0.60 -7.71 -8.55
N SER A 709 1.44 -7.02 -7.80
CA SER A 709 2.47 -6.12 -8.32
C SER A 709 3.83 -6.80 -8.26
N ILE A 710 4.63 -6.68 -9.31
CA ILE A 710 6.00 -7.19 -9.40
C ILE A 710 6.89 -6.04 -9.80
N SER A 711 7.90 -5.74 -9.00
CA SER A 711 8.89 -4.72 -9.31
C SER A 711 10.27 -5.37 -9.41
N PHE A 712 10.90 -5.18 -10.54
CA PHE A 712 12.22 -5.72 -10.85
C PHE A 712 13.18 -4.59 -11.20
N GLU A 713 14.27 -4.47 -10.46
CA GLU A 713 15.36 -3.59 -10.78
C GLU A 713 16.40 -4.35 -11.60
N TYR A 714 16.49 -4.01 -12.89
CA TYR A 714 17.42 -4.63 -13.84
C TYR A 714 18.64 -3.74 -14.12
N HIS A 715 18.76 -2.65 -13.40
CA HIS A 715 19.93 -1.79 -13.38
C HIS A 715 20.93 -2.34 -12.35
N ARG A 716 22.19 -2.51 -12.76
CA ARG A 716 23.23 -2.96 -11.87
C ARG A 716 24.51 -2.15 -12.11
N TYR A 717 24.92 -1.38 -11.10
CA TYR A 717 26.16 -0.58 -11.11
C TYR A 717 26.33 0.26 -12.39
N GLY A 718 25.29 0.97 -12.84
CA GLY A 718 25.29 1.76 -14.07
C GLY A 718 25.11 0.96 -15.37
N SER A 719 25.17 -0.39 -15.31
CA SER A 719 24.83 -1.25 -16.45
C SER A 719 23.38 -1.64 -16.45
N ILE A 720 22.70 -1.46 -17.57
CA ILE A 720 21.34 -1.93 -17.78
C ILE A 720 21.40 -3.35 -18.34
N LEU A 721 20.81 -4.28 -17.62
CA LEU A 721 20.66 -5.66 -18.07
C LEU A 721 19.56 -5.75 -19.12
N GLU A 722 19.54 -6.81 -19.91
CA GLU A 722 18.41 -7.10 -20.80
C GLU A 722 17.13 -7.27 -19.96
N VAL A 723 16.07 -6.55 -20.34
CA VAL A 723 14.82 -6.59 -19.61
C VAL A 723 14.06 -7.84 -20.05
N PRO A 724 13.75 -8.77 -19.14
CA PRO A 724 12.87 -9.87 -19.52
C PRO A 724 11.47 -9.31 -19.90
N PRO A 725 10.78 -9.95 -20.86
CA PRO A 725 9.42 -9.53 -21.21
C PRO A 725 8.53 -9.51 -19.98
N VAL A 726 7.57 -8.61 -19.97
CA VAL A 726 6.49 -8.55 -18.95
C VAL A 726 5.59 -9.76 -19.19
N GLU A 727 5.78 -10.84 -18.42
CA GLU A 727 4.96 -12.08 -18.48
C GLU A 727 3.83 -12.09 -17.45
#